data_c05628f6eb121e13eb6e4d64a0928b5f
#
_entry.id   c05628f6eb121e13eb6e4d64a0928b5f
#
_cell.length_a   1.000
_cell.length_b   1.000
_cell.length_c   1.000
_cell.angle_alpha   90.00
_cell.angle_beta   90.00
_cell.angle_gamma   90.00
#
_symmetry.space_group_name_H-M   'P 1'
#
loop_
_entity.id
_entity.type
_entity.pdbx_description
1 polymer ?
#
loop_
_entity_poly.entity_id
_entity_poly.type
_entity_poly.pdbx_seq_one_letter_code
_entity_poly.pdbx_strand_id
1 'polypeptide(L)'
;MRCLHDPNRLHHRASEAYTLNDSSPSDTKVWSGSRRLPDLPGGSLASACEVTLASDSVVNQLLERSHRLGADPRNTNYAGGNASAKGIDEDPVTRQPVELMWVKGSGGDLGTLSPSGLCVLRLDRLRALVDVYPGVEREDEMVGAFDFCLHGKGGAAPSIDTAMHGLIPCDHVDHLHPDAGIALATAADGERLAKDCFGDRVVWVPWRRPGFQLGMDIAAIQRDHPEAIGVILGGHGITAWGATSEECEANSLRIIREATEYLASHGRPDPFGAVVDGWEPLPNAERKQRAAALFPLLRGMASTDRRQVGHYNDSDVVLDFVSRGRMPELAAKGTSCPDHFLRTKVRPMVVDLPATAPIQDVKARLSELHAAYRDEYREYYERYATVDSPAMRGADPAVVLVPGVGMFSFGANKQTARVAGEFYVNAINVMRGAESVSTYTPIPESEKFRIEYWQLEEDKLRRMPEPKPLATRIAFVTGAASGIGLATAKRLAAEGACVVLADLDLDSAGGAARGIGSPDVAVGVAGDVSDEDAVAAAVQEAVLAFGGVDLVVNNAGLSISKGLLETTSEDWDRQHDVMAKGSFLVSRETARVMFDQGMGGDIIYIVSKNSVFAGPNNIAYGSTKADQAHQVRLLAAELGDRGIRVNGVNPDGVVRGSGIFASGWGAQRAAVYGVPEEKLGAFYAKRTLLGQEVLPEHVANAVFVLASGNLSHTTGLHIPVDAGVAAAFLR
;
A
#
# COMPACT_ATOMS: atom_id res chain seq x y z
N MET A 1 23.30 33.07 42.13
CA MET A 1 24.44 32.24 42.52
C MET A 1 24.78 31.40 41.31
N ARG A 2 25.74 31.81 40.48
CA ARG A 2 27.17 31.41 40.36
C ARG A 2 27.32 29.89 40.38
N CYS A 3 27.87 29.19 39.39
CA CYS A 3 29.02 29.35 38.45
C CYS A 3 28.74 28.46 37.23
N LEU A 4 28.91 28.85 35.99
CA LEU A 4 30.11 29.03 35.18
C LEU A 4 31.10 27.86 35.23
N HIS A 5 31.22 27.12 34.05
CA HIS A 5 32.51 26.79 33.44
C HIS A 5 32.34 26.31 32.02
N ASP A 6 32.82 27.06 31.07
CA ASP A 6 33.26 26.80 29.72
C ASP A 6 34.83 26.89 29.76
N PRO A 7 35.60 26.70 28.72
CA PRO A 7 35.59 25.88 27.52
C PRO A 7 36.97 25.24 27.15
N ASN A 8 37.02 24.70 25.93
CA ASN A 8 38.21 24.55 25.05
C ASN A 8 39.45 23.78 25.49
N ARG A 9 39.76 22.73 24.71
CA ARG A 9 41.09 22.54 24.14
C ARG A 9 41.08 21.74 22.81
N LEU A 10 41.48 22.44 21.81
CA LEU A 10 42.11 22.07 20.56
C LEU A 10 43.12 20.90 20.64
N HIS A 11 43.19 20.05 19.65
CA HIS A 11 44.47 19.75 18.97
C HIS A 11 44.26 19.30 17.52
N HIS A 12 45.03 19.98 16.65
CA HIS A 12 45.31 19.80 15.24
C HIS A 12 45.92 18.44 14.87
N ARG A 13 45.65 17.99 13.64
CA ARG A 13 46.55 17.54 12.56
C ARG A 13 45.71 16.88 11.48
N ALA A 14 45.83 17.03 10.24
CA ALA A 14 46.62 17.72 9.24
C ALA A 14 46.00 17.26 7.92
N SER A 15 45.88 18.16 7.02
CA SER A 15 45.41 18.04 5.64
C SER A 15 46.39 17.26 4.78
N GLU A 16 45.91 16.42 3.89
CA GLU A 16 46.59 16.23 2.58
C GLU A 16 45.53 16.26 1.48
N ALA A 17 45.71 17.26 0.64
CA ALA A 17 45.00 17.49 -0.60
C ALA A 17 45.63 16.63 -1.71
N TYR A 18 44.78 15.99 -2.53
CA TYR A 18 45.19 15.57 -3.87
C TYR A 18 44.30 16.25 -4.92
N THR A 19 45.01 16.99 -5.75
CA THR A 19 44.56 17.79 -6.88
C THR A 19 44.03 16.91 -8.01
N LEU A 20 42.95 17.40 -8.63
CA LEU A 20 42.46 17.01 -9.94
C LEU A 20 43.50 17.24 -11.03
N ASN A 21 43.65 16.30 -11.94
CA ASN A 21 44.12 16.57 -13.28
C ASN A 21 43.24 15.85 -14.32
N ASP A 22 42.67 16.67 -15.17
CA ASP A 22 41.95 16.38 -16.40
C ASP A 22 42.92 15.81 -17.46
N SER A 23 42.50 14.74 -18.15
CA SER A 23 42.77 14.56 -19.60
C SER A 23 42.14 13.24 -20.11
N SER A 24 41.18 13.30 -20.96
CA SER A 24 40.90 12.32 -22.02
C SER A 24 41.76 12.71 -23.28
N PRO A 25 41.98 11.87 -24.29
CA PRO A 25 41.04 10.94 -24.90
C PRO A 25 41.64 9.60 -25.46
N SER A 26 40.70 8.71 -25.85
CA SER A 26 40.78 7.69 -26.92
C SER A 26 41.97 6.72 -26.96
N ASP A 27 41.69 5.43 -26.91
CA ASP A 27 41.99 4.47 -27.97
C ASP A 27 41.41 3.06 -27.70
N THR A 28 40.55 2.67 -28.58
CA THR A 28 40.08 1.31 -28.79
C THR A 28 41.25 0.42 -29.27
N LYS A 29 41.59 -0.64 -28.55
CA LYS A 29 42.34 -1.77 -29.09
C LYS A 29 41.55 -3.06 -28.94
N VAL A 30 41.01 -3.48 -30.06
CA VAL A 30 40.51 -4.83 -30.34
C VAL A 30 41.70 -5.82 -30.23
N TRP A 31 41.56 -6.81 -29.36
CA TRP A 31 42.43 -7.99 -29.37
C TRP A 31 41.75 -9.11 -30.16
N SER A 32 42.19 -9.28 -31.42
CA SER A 32 42.00 -10.48 -32.24
C SER A 32 43.15 -11.42 -32.00
N GLY A 33 42.90 -12.52 -31.31
CA GLY A 33 43.85 -13.61 -31.13
C GLY A 33 43.20 -14.94 -31.46
N SER A 34 43.15 -15.29 -32.76
CA SER A 34 42.75 -16.61 -33.22
C SER A 34 43.83 -17.63 -32.95
N ARG A 35 43.62 -18.60 -32.06
CA ARG A 35 44.34 -19.88 -32.09
C ARG A 35 43.41 -20.94 -32.69
N ARG A 36 43.77 -21.44 -33.86
CA ARG A 36 43.16 -22.65 -34.48
C ARG A 36 43.53 -23.86 -33.69
N LEU A 37 42.52 -24.68 -33.34
CA LEU A 37 42.67 -26.06 -32.97
C LEU A 37 42.41 -26.94 -34.19
N PRO A 38 43.00 -28.16 -34.31
CA PRO A 38 42.96 -28.94 -35.53
C PRO A 38 41.64 -29.64 -35.77
N ASP A 39 41.32 -29.82 -37.06
CA ASP A 39 40.14 -30.46 -37.57
C ASP A 39 40.04 -31.93 -37.15
N LEU A 40 38.88 -32.35 -36.69
CA LEU A 40 38.42 -33.73 -36.62
C LEU A 40 37.17 -33.88 -37.48
N PRO A 41 36.96 -35.04 -38.12
CA PRO A 41 36.05 -35.15 -39.27
C PRO A 41 34.58 -35.36 -38.94
N GLY A 42 33.78 -34.87 -39.82
CA GLY A 42 32.33 -34.91 -40.01
C GLY A 42 31.46 -35.86 -39.23
N GLY A 43 30.50 -35.29 -38.51
CA GLY A 43 29.32 -35.94 -37.98
C GLY A 43 28.16 -34.94 -37.97
N SER A 44 27.12 -35.31 -38.67
CA SER A 44 25.74 -34.86 -38.77
C SER A 44 25.29 -33.75 -37.77
N LEU A 45 24.76 -32.66 -38.33
CA LEU A 45 23.91 -31.68 -37.66
C LEU A 45 22.70 -32.35 -36.99
N ALA A 46 22.79 -32.58 -35.67
CA ALA A 46 21.64 -32.83 -34.82
C ALA A 46 21.28 -31.52 -34.15
N SER A 47 20.00 -31.16 -34.20
CA SER A 47 19.37 -29.99 -33.61
C SER A 47 19.94 -29.65 -32.23
N ALA A 48 20.29 -28.40 -32.02
CA ALA A 48 20.53 -27.86 -30.69
C ALA A 48 19.20 -27.94 -29.93
N CYS A 49 19.02 -29.03 -29.18
CA CYS A 49 18.08 -29.10 -28.10
C CYS A 49 18.69 -28.20 -27.00
N GLU A 50 18.07 -27.07 -26.69
CA GLU A 50 18.38 -26.34 -25.49
C GLU A 50 18.25 -27.33 -24.32
N VAL A 51 19.35 -27.68 -23.72
CA VAL A 51 19.37 -28.42 -22.45
C VAL A 51 18.91 -27.44 -21.38
N THR A 52 17.60 -27.37 -21.20
CA THR A 52 17.02 -26.74 -20.01
C THR A 52 17.57 -27.50 -18.82
N LEU A 53 18.32 -26.86 -17.93
CA LEU A 53 18.79 -27.46 -16.70
C LEU A 53 17.55 -27.97 -15.94
N ALA A 54 17.65 -29.12 -15.30
CA ALA A 54 16.53 -29.73 -14.55
C ALA A 54 15.94 -28.75 -13.51
N SER A 55 16.77 -27.88 -12.95
CA SER A 55 16.38 -26.79 -12.05
C SER A 55 15.39 -25.79 -12.66
N ASP A 56 15.56 -25.40 -13.93
CA ASP A 56 14.65 -24.40 -14.57
C ASP A 56 13.24 -24.97 -14.72
N SER A 57 13.11 -26.27 -15.03
CA SER A 57 11.80 -26.94 -15.11
C SER A 57 11.10 -27.01 -13.75
N VAL A 58 11.84 -27.34 -12.67
CA VAL A 58 11.31 -27.42 -11.30
C VAL A 58 10.86 -26.05 -10.81
N VAL A 59 11.65 -25.00 -11.05
CA VAL A 59 11.30 -23.62 -10.68
C VAL A 59 10.06 -23.14 -11.43
N ASN A 60 9.97 -23.38 -12.74
CA ASN A 60 8.81 -22.96 -13.53
C ASN A 60 7.53 -23.65 -13.05
N GLN A 61 7.55 -24.96 -12.80
CA GLN A 61 6.41 -25.69 -12.24
C GLN A 61 6.00 -25.16 -10.86
N LEU A 62 6.96 -24.81 -9.99
CA LEU A 62 6.70 -24.21 -8.70
C LEU A 62 6.01 -22.84 -8.84
N LEU A 63 6.49 -21.99 -9.75
CA LEU A 63 5.90 -20.66 -9.97
C LEU A 63 4.48 -20.77 -10.53
N GLU A 64 4.26 -21.63 -11.55
CA GLU A 64 2.94 -21.84 -12.13
C GLU A 64 1.94 -22.38 -11.10
N ARG A 65 2.32 -23.35 -10.27
CA ARG A 65 1.49 -23.86 -9.17
C ARG A 65 1.18 -22.76 -8.16
N SER A 66 2.20 -22.00 -7.74
CA SER A 66 2.02 -20.88 -6.83
C SER A 66 1.03 -19.84 -7.34
N HIS A 67 1.13 -19.48 -8.64
CA HIS A 67 0.20 -18.53 -9.26
C HIS A 67 -1.24 -19.05 -9.27
N ARG A 68 -1.45 -20.33 -9.60
CA ARG A 68 -2.81 -20.91 -9.61
C ARG A 68 -3.40 -20.98 -8.21
N LEU A 69 -2.62 -21.39 -7.20
CA LEU A 69 -3.08 -21.45 -5.81
C LEU A 69 -3.36 -20.05 -5.23
N GLY A 70 -2.50 -19.08 -5.50
CA GLY A 70 -2.62 -17.70 -5.01
C GLY A 70 -3.62 -16.83 -5.80
N ALA A 71 -4.14 -17.30 -6.93
CA ALA A 71 -5.13 -16.55 -7.72
C ALA A 71 -6.50 -16.46 -7.04
N ASP A 72 -6.83 -17.40 -6.17
CA ASP A 72 -8.08 -17.39 -5.39
C ASP A 72 -7.78 -17.08 -3.91
N PRO A 73 -8.22 -15.92 -3.39
CA PRO A 73 -7.97 -15.53 -2.01
C PRO A 73 -8.64 -16.43 -0.97
N ARG A 74 -9.54 -17.33 -1.41
CA ARG A 74 -10.13 -18.36 -0.54
C ARG A 74 -9.21 -19.57 -0.32
N ASN A 75 -8.21 -19.76 -1.18
CA ASN A 75 -7.19 -20.80 -1.04
C ASN A 75 -6.04 -20.35 -0.13
N THR A 76 -5.68 -19.08 -0.19
CA THR A 76 -4.70 -18.47 0.71
C THR A 76 -4.85 -16.96 0.70
N ASN A 77 -4.62 -16.31 1.84
CA ASN A 77 -4.67 -14.87 1.97
C ASN A 77 -3.44 -14.21 1.32
N TYR A 78 -3.51 -12.88 1.10
CA TYR A 78 -2.41 -12.10 0.53
C TYR A 78 -1.11 -12.27 1.34
N ALA A 79 -0.02 -12.55 0.65
CA ALA A 79 1.30 -12.81 1.23
C ALA A 79 1.38 -13.97 2.24
N GLY A 80 0.27 -14.63 2.54
CA GLY A 80 0.22 -15.83 3.36
C GLY A 80 0.56 -17.09 2.59
N GLY A 81 0.84 -18.14 3.33
CA GLY A 81 1.23 -19.43 2.78
C GLY A 81 2.58 -19.43 2.05
N ASN A 82 3.05 -20.62 1.74
CA ASN A 82 4.32 -20.89 1.07
C ASN A 82 4.16 -22.10 0.15
N ALA A 83 4.96 -22.14 -0.91
CA ALA A 83 5.10 -23.31 -1.76
C ALA A 83 6.58 -23.61 -1.99
N SER A 84 6.93 -24.88 -2.13
CA SER A 84 8.30 -25.30 -2.38
C SER A 84 8.41 -26.47 -3.35
N ALA A 85 9.58 -26.58 -3.96
CA ALA A 85 9.99 -27.74 -4.74
C ALA A 85 11.43 -28.11 -4.43
N LYS A 86 11.73 -29.40 -4.44
CA LYS A 86 13.08 -29.94 -4.24
C LYS A 86 13.59 -30.52 -5.54
N GLY A 87 14.92 -30.56 -5.69
CA GLY A 87 15.56 -31.09 -6.87
C GLY A 87 17.08 -31.12 -6.73
N ILE A 88 17.73 -31.65 -7.74
CA ILE A 88 19.19 -31.73 -7.80
C ILE A 88 19.67 -30.73 -8.83
N ASP A 89 20.70 -29.97 -8.46
CA ASP A 89 21.41 -29.05 -9.36
C ASP A 89 22.93 -29.26 -9.20
N GLU A 90 23.73 -28.62 -10.05
CA GLU A 90 25.19 -28.64 -9.95
C GLU A 90 25.69 -27.49 -9.05
N ASP A 91 26.47 -27.82 -8.01
CA ASP A 91 27.14 -26.80 -7.22
C ASP A 91 28.15 -26.05 -8.08
N PRO A 92 28.02 -24.72 -8.26
CA PRO A 92 28.84 -23.95 -9.19
C PRO A 92 30.33 -23.89 -8.82
N VAL A 93 30.68 -24.24 -7.58
CA VAL A 93 32.06 -24.24 -7.07
C VAL A 93 32.68 -25.62 -7.19
N THR A 94 32.00 -26.65 -6.69
CA THR A 94 32.54 -28.01 -6.61
C THR A 94 32.25 -28.85 -7.84
N ARG A 95 31.30 -28.41 -8.70
CA ARG A 95 30.79 -29.14 -9.86
C ARG A 95 30.19 -30.51 -9.52
N GLN A 96 29.77 -30.69 -8.28
CA GLN A 96 29.13 -31.91 -7.79
C GLN A 96 27.61 -31.70 -7.71
N PRO A 97 26.81 -32.75 -7.87
CA PRO A 97 25.37 -32.70 -7.60
C PRO A 97 25.10 -32.24 -6.16
N VAL A 98 24.12 -31.36 -6.01
CA VAL A 98 23.65 -30.85 -4.72
C VAL A 98 22.14 -30.88 -4.66
N GLU A 99 21.58 -31.41 -3.56
CA GLU A 99 20.14 -31.32 -3.30
C GLU A 99 19.76 -29.93 -2.85
N LEU A 100 18.84 -29.30 -3.60
CA LEU A 100 18.34 -27.96 -3.33
C LEU A 100 16.83 -27.97 -3.07
N MET A 101 16.40 -26.96 -2.34
CA MET A 101 15.00 -26.60 -2.20
C MET A 101 14.81 -25.15 -2.66
N TRP A 102 13.86 -24.93 -3.56
CA TRP A 102 13.31 -23.63 -3.90
C TRP A 102 12.03 -23.44 -3.12
N VAL A 103 11.95 -22.38 -2.32
CA VAL A 103 10.78 -22.08 -1.50
C VAL A 103 10.46 -20.60 -1.55
N LYS A 104 9.18 -20.23 -1.51
CA LYS A 104 8.78 -18.84 -1.39
C LYS A 104 9.39 -18.24 -0.13
N GLY A 105 10.11 -17.14 -0.31
CA GLY A 105 10.70 -16.40 0.81
C GLY A 105 9.68 -15.59 1.60
N SER A 106 10.16 -14.93 2.65
CA SER A 106 9.33 -14.10 3.51
C SER A 106 8.76 -12.89 2.76
N GLY A 107 7.45 -12.67 2.84
CA GLY A 107 6.77 -11.42 2.50
C GLY A 107 6.22 -11.31 1.09
N GLY A 108 6.43 -12.16 0.14
CA GLY A 108 5.84 -12.09 -1.22
C GLY A 108 4.46 -12.75 -1.28
N ASP A 109 3.63 -12.36 -2.24
CA ASP A 109 2.35 -12.99 -2.53
C ASP A 109 2.53 -14.22 -3.44
N LEU A 110 1.79 -15.31 -3.16
CA LEU A 110 1.85 -16.54 -3.98
C LEU A 110 1.37 -16.31 -5.41
N GLY A 111 0.29 -15.56 -5.58
CA GLY A 111 -0.31 -15.29 -6.89
C GLY A 111 0.56 -14.45 -7.84
N THR A 112 1.59 -13.79 -7.32
CA THR A 112 2.51 -12.93 -8.08
C THR A 112 3.97 -13.28 -7.86
N LEU A 113 4.24 -14.50 -7.37
CA LEU A 113 5.59 -14.97 -7.07
C LEU A 113 6.48 -14.96 -8.31
N SER A 114 7.67 -14.38 -8.17
CA SER A 114 8.70 -14.33 -9.22
C SER A 114 9.94 -15.13 -8.81
N PRO A 115 10.85 -15.47 -9.72
CA PRO A 115 12.10 -16.15 -9.36
C PRO A 115 12.91 -15.42 -8.27
N SER A 116 12.89 -14.09 -8.24
CA SER A 116 13.56 -13.30 -7.20
C SER A 116 12.88 -13.37 -5.84
N GLY A 117 11.63 -13.80 -5.78
CA GLY A 117 10.89 -14.07 -4.55
C GLY A 117 11.15 -15.44 -3.94
N LEU A 118 11.95 -16.29 -4.61
CA LEU A 118 12.35 -17.57 -4.09
C LEU A 118 13.62 -17.48 -3.25
N CYS A 119 13.65 -18.29 -2.19
CA CYS A 119 14.84 -18.61 -1.41
C CYS A 119 15.33 -19.99 -1.86
N VAL A 120 16.63 -20.14 -2.08
CA VAL A 120 17.26 -21.42 -2.49
C VAL A 120 18.15 -21.92 -1.35
N LEU A 121 17.85 -23.12 -0.86
CA LEU A 121 18.57 -23.70 0.27
C LEU A 121 19.15 -25.09 -0.06
N ARG A 122 20.28 -25.38 0.54
CA ARG A 122 20.90 -26.73 0.55
C ARG A 122 20.17 -27.60 1.55
N LEU A 123 19.59 -28.69 1.09
CA LEU A 123 18.81 -29.62 1.93
C LEU A 123 19.69 -30.37 2.92
N ASP A 124 20.94 -30.70 2.57
CA ASP A 124 21.90 -31.37 3.48
C ASP A 124 22.16 -30.51 4.73
N ARG A 125 22.32 -29.17 4.55
CA ARG A 125 22.53 -28.23 5.65
C ARG A 125 21.26 -28.00 6.46
N LEU A 126 20.14 -27.83 5.77
CA LEU A 126 18.85 -27.59 6.45
C LEU A 126 18.44 -28.78 7.33
N ARG A 127 18.62 -30.02 6.83
CA ARG A 127 18.35 -31.24 7.59
C ARG A 127 19.29 -31.41 8.79
N ALA A 128 20.57 -31.01 8.67
CA ALA A 128 21.52 -31.04 9.76
C ALA A 128 21.16 -30.09 10.94
N LEU A 129 20.29 -29.09 10.71
CA LEU A 129 19.84 -28.22 11.78
C LEU A 129 19.01 -28.95 12.85
N VAL A 130 18.45 -30.12 12.54
CA VAL A 130 17.73 -30.93 13.52
C VAL A 130 18.67 -31.36 14.68
N ASP A 131 19.95 -31.65 14.39
CA ASP A 131 20.93 -32.08 15.37
C ASP A 131 21.38 -30.96 16.33
N VAL A 132 21.18 -29.70 15.94
CA VAL A 132 21.54 -28.51 16.73
C VAL A 132 20.34 -27.73 17.24
N TYR A 133 19.13 -28.26 17.09
CA TYR A 133 17.90 -27.60 17.51
C TYR A 133 17.88 -27.39 19.04
N PRO A 134 17.75 -26.13 19.52
CA PRO A 134 17.90 -25.81 20.95
C PRO A 134 16.62 -26.04 21.77
N GLY A 135 15.54 -26.49 21.15
CA GLY A 135 14.21 -26.64 21.76
C GLY A 135 13.29 -25.42 21.55
N VAL A 136 12.01 -25.61 21.88
CA VAL A 136 10.90 -24.65 21.60
C VAL A 136 11.16 -23.26 22.18
N GLU A 137 11.79 -23.18 23.36
CA GLU A 137 12.02 -21.86 24.02
C GLU A 137 13.03 -20.98 23.30
N ARG A 138 13.86 -21.57 22.43
CA ARG A 138 14.91 -20.89 21.68
C ARG A 138 14.79 -21.13 20.17
N GLU A 139 13.64 -21.59 19.68
CA GLU A 139 13.48 -21.95 18.26
C GLU A 139 13.67 -20.77 17.29
N ASP A 140 13.48 -19.54 17.73
CA ASP A 140 13.69 -18.35 16.91
C ASP A 140 15.16 -18.20 16.45
N GLU A 141 16.12 -18.81 17.18
CA GLU A 141 17.54 -18.84 16.77
C GLU A 141 17.72 -19.61 15.45
N MET A 142 16.84 -20.56 15.16
CA MET A 142 16.90 -21.37 13.94
C MET A 142 16.65 -20.54 12.67
N VAL A 143 15.91 -19.43 12.77
CA VAL A 143 15.68 -18.54 11.61
C VAL A 143 16.99 -17.91 11.15
N GLY A 144 17.86 -17.50 12.10
CA GLY A 144 19.20 -17.00 11.76
C GLY A 144 20.11 -18.09 11.19
N ALA A 145 19.89 -19.36 11.57
CA ALA A 145 20.65 -20.50 11.05
C ALA A 145 20.31 -20.82 9.58
N PHE A 146 19.11 -20.46 9.10
CA PHE A 146 18.74 -20.66 7.69
C PHE A 146 19.65 -19.90 6.71
N ASP A 147 20.22 -18.77 7.12
CA ASP A 147 21.16 -18.01 6.29
C ASP A 147 22.40 -18.82 5.92
N PHE A 148 22.83 -19.75 6.79
CA PHE A 148 23.96 -20.65 6.54
C PHE A 148 23.59 -21.84 5.63
N CYS A 149 22.30 -22.05 5.39
CA CYS A 149 21.80 -23.07 4.48
C CYS A 149 21.60 -22.54 3.04
N LEU A 150 21.72 -21.24 2.81
CA LEU A 150 21.52 -20.62 1.50
C LEU A 150 22.49 -21.17 0.46
N HIS A 151 21.99 -21.34 -0.78
CA HIS A 151 22.75 -21.68 -1.98
C HIS A 151 22.73 -20.50 -2.95
N GLY A 152 23.91 -20.09 -3.42
CA GLY A 152 24.05 -18.99 -4.34
C GLY A 152 24.08 -17.60 -3.67
N LYS A 153 23.91 -16.56 -4.48
CA LYS A 153 23.90 -15.16 -4.07
C LYS A 153 22.60 -14.49 -4.49
N GLY A 154 21.92 -13.85 -3.54
CA GLY A 154 20.65 -13.17 -3.79
C GLY A 154 19.44 -14.07 -3.55
N GLY A 155 18.26 -13.61 -3.97
CA GLY A 155 16.97 -14.22 -3.66
C GLY A 155 16.31 -13.62 -2.43
N ALA A 156 15.13 -14.11 -2.09
CA ALA A 156 14.39 -13.68 -0.90
C ALA A 156 15.01 -14.28 0.38
N ALA A 157 14.76 -13.62 1.51
CA ALA A 157 15.12 -14.16 2.81
C ALA A 157 14.27 -15.40 3.14
N PRO A 158 14.84 -16.42 3.84
CA PRO A 158 14.06 -17.56 4.30
C PRO A 158 12.86 -17.13 5.17
N SER A 159 11.73 -17.84 5.05
CA SER A 159 10.59 -17.65 5.94
C SER A 159 10.73 -18.53 7.19
N ILE A 160 9.90 -18.25 8.20
CA ILE A 160 9.80 -19.09 9.41
C ILE A 160 9.39 -20.53 9.06
N ASP A 161 8.62 -20.71 7.97
CA ASP A 161 8.11 -22.01 7.52
C ASP A 161 9.13 -22.83 6.72
N THR A 162 10.32 -22.29 6.48
CA THR A 162 11.39 -22.96 5.71
C THR A 162 11.70 -24.37 6.22
N ALA A 163 11.68 -24.58 7.54
CA ALA A 163 11.90 -25.89 8.14
C ALA A 163 10.82 -26.89 7.75
N MET A 164 9.55 -26.50 7.78
CA MET A 164 8.41 -27.33 7.35
C MET A 164 8.62 -27.86 5.93
N HIS A 165 8.96 -27.00 5.01
CA HIS A 165 9.19 -27.37 3.62
C HIS A 165 10.39 -28.29 3.41
N GLY A 166 11.48 -28.06 4.14
CA GLY A 166 12.72 -28.80 3.97
C GLY A 166 12.76 -30.15 4.68
N LEU A 167 12.05 -30.28 5.81
CA LEU A 167 12.07 -31.49 6.64
C LEU A 167 11.04 -32.54 6.20
N ILE A 168 9.93 -32.16 5.56
CA ILE A 168 8.99 -33.08 4.94
C ILE A 168 9.71 -33.82 3.81
N PRO A 169 9.69 -35.15 3.73
CA PRO A 169 10.44 -35.95 2.74
C PRO A 169 9.98 -35.73 1.28
N CYS A 170 8.70 -35.38 1.03
CA CYS A 170 8.16 -35.18 -0.33
C CYS A 170 8.84 -34.03 -1.07
N ASP A 171 8.92 -34.15 -2.41
CA ASP A 171 9.61 -33.16 -3.25
C ASP A 171 8.86 -31.84 -3.38
N HIS A 172 7.54 -31.86 -3.29
CA HIS A 172 6.68 -30.68 -3.39
C HIS A 172 5.85 -30.53 -2.13
N VAL A 173 5.82 -29.30 -1.58
CA VAL A 173 5.06 -28.98 -0.36
C VAL A 173 4.39 -27.63 -0.53
N ASP A 174 3.09 -27.57 -0.21
CA ASP A 174 2.30 -26.34 -0.13
C ASP A 174 1.81 -26.15 1.30
N HIS A 175 2.03 -24.97 1.85
CA HIS A 175 1.43 -24.49 3.09
C HIS A 175 0.50 -23.33 2.74
N LEU A 176 -0.80 -23.46 3.05
CA LEU A 176 -1.84 -22.52 2.63
C LEU A 176 -2.75 -22.12 3.79
N HIS A 177 -3.39 -20.95 3.65
CA HIS A 177 -4.33 -20.39 4.63
C HIS A 177 -5.75 -20.30 4.06
N PRO A 178 -6.40 -21.43 3.70
CA PRO A 178 -7.72 -21.40 3.09
C PRO A 178 -8.83 -21.18 4.13
N ASP A 179 -9.82 -20.35 3.76
CA ASP A 179 -10.98 -20.04 4.61
C ASP A 179 -11.62 -21.29 5.21
N ALA A 180 -11.92 -22.30 4.39
CA ALA A 180 -12.57 -23.53 4.84
C ALA A 180 -11.69 -24.40 5.74
N GLY A 181 -10.38 -24.49 5.43
CA GLY A 181 -9.42 -25.22 6.25
C GLY A 181 -9.25 -24.59 7.62
N ILE A 182 -9.08 -23.26 7.67
CA ILE A 182 -8.96 -22.52 8.94
C ILE A 182 -10.27 -22.57 9.72
N ALA A 183 -11.45 -22.60 9.07
CA ALA A 183 -12.73 -22.74 9.75
C ALA A 183 -12.81 -24.04 10.56
N LEU A 184 -12.38 -25.17 9.98
CA LEU A 184 -12.25 -26.43 10.71
C LEU A 184 -11.17 -26.35 11.80
N ALA A 185 -10.01 -25.74 11.48
CA ALA A 185 -8.90 -25.57 12.39
C ALA A 185 -9.20 -24.70 13.62
N THR A 186 -10.21 -23.85 13.55
CA THR A 186 -10.63 -22.94 14.63
C THR A 186 -11.99 -23.31 15.24
N ALA A 187 -12.54 -24.45 14.87
CA ALA A 187 -13.73 -25.00 15.53
C ALA A 187 -13.35 -25.61 16.87
N ALA A 188 -14.20 -25.48 17.90
CA ALA A 188 -13.97 -25.99 19.25
C ALA A 188 -13.65 -27.49 19.29
N ASP A 189 -14.24 -28.26 18.38
CA ASP A 189 -14.02 -29.69 18.18
C ASP A 189 -13.37 -30.00 16.83
N GLY A 190 -12.46 -29.11 16.39
CA GLY A 190 -11.83 -29.14 15.06
C GLY A 190 -11.13 -30.46 14.72
N GLU A 191 -10.46 -31.10 15.69
CA GLU A 191 -9.82 -32.41 15.49
C GLU A 191 -10.85 -33.46 15.09
N ARG A 192 -12.00 -33.55 15.79
CA ARG A 192 -13.07 -34.47 15.45
C ARG A 192 -13.66 -34.15 14.06
N LEU A 193 -13.93 -32.87 13.78
CA LEU A 193 -14.47 -32.45 12.48
C LEU A 193 -13.49 -32.76 11.33
N ALA A 194 -12.19 -32.56 11.53
CA ALA A 194 -11.17 -32.93 10.55
C ALA A 194 -11.16 -34.44 10.28
N LYS A 195 -11.25 -35.26 11.35
CA LYS A 195 -11.35 -36.70 11.21
C LYS A 195 -12.61 -37.14 10.50
N ASP A 196 -13.76 -36.53 10.80
CA ASP A 196 -15.03 -36.82 10.15
C ASP A 196 -14.99 -36.42 8.65
N CYS A 197 -14.35 -35.31 8.31
CA CYS A 197 -14.25 -34.78 6.96
C CYS A 197 -13.27 -35.60 6.08
N PHE A 198 -12.09 -35.91 6.58
CA PHE A 198 -10.98 -36.41 5.77
C PHE A 198 -10.61 -37.86 6.04
N GLY A 199 -11.07 -38.44 7.15
CA GLY A 199 -10.58 -39.75 7.64
C GLY A 199 -9.12 -39.68 8.04
N ASP A 200 -8.33 -40.68 7.63
CA ASP A 200 -6.88 -40.77 7.93
C ASP A 200 -6.01 -40.09 6.85
N ARG A 201 -6.62 -39.54 5.78
CA ARG A 201 -5.91 -38.91 4.67
C ARG A 201 -5.33 -37.54 5.01
N VAL A 202 -5.90 -36.85 6.02
CA VAL A 202 -5.39 -35.58 6.51
C VAL A 202 -5.33 -35.64 8.03
N VAL A 203 -4.14 -35.44 8.58
CA VAL A 203 -3.90 -35.60 10.01
C VAL A 203 -4.03 -34.25 10.75
N TRP A 204 -4.58 -34.25 11.95
CA TRP A 204 -4.69 -33.08 12.79
C TRP A 204 -3.37 -32.81 13.52
N VAL A 205 -2.93 -31.52 13.50
CA VAL A 205 -1.83 -30.99 14.31
C VAL A 205 -2.39 -29.98 15.30
N PRO A 206 -2.28 -30.18 16.61
CA PRO A 206 -2.68 -29.17 17.59
C PRO A 206 -1.97 -27.84 17.37
N TRP A 207 -2.57 -26.73 17.88
CA TRP A 207 -1.95 -25.42 17.77
C TRP A 207 -0.48 -25.45 18.20
N ARG A 208 0.35 -24.97 17.31
CA ARG A 208 1.75 -24.69 17.56
C ARG A 208 2.13 -23.42 16.79
N ARG A 209 2.91 -22.55 17.44
CA ARG A 209 3.45 -21.36 16.77
C ARG A 209 4.25 -21.78 15.53
N PRO A 210 4.15 -21.06 14.40
CA PRO A 210 5.01 -21.30 13.25
C PRO A 210 6.48 -21.29 13.64
N GLY A 211 7.25 -22.29 13.19
CA GLY A 211 8.64 -22.41 13.57
C GLY A 211 9.27 -23.77 13.24
N PHE A 212 10.47 -23.98 13.72
CA PHE A 212 11.25 -25.19 13.45
C PHE A 212 10.60 -26.45 14.02
N GLN A 213 10.04 -26.35 15.24
CA GLN A 213 9.35 -27.48 15.89
C GLN A 213 8.13 -27.93 15.09
N LEU A 214 7.32 -27.00 14.59
CA LEU A 214 6.17 -27.34 13.74
C LEU A 214 6.61 -28.11 12.50
N GLY A 215 7.73 -27.72 11.88
CA GLY A 215 8.31 -28.43 10.74
C GLY A 215 8.71 -29.86 11.09
N MET A 216 9.32 -30.10 12.26
CA MET A 216 9.69 -31.44 12.74
C MET A 216 8.44 -32.29 13.01
N ASP A 217 7.42 -31.73 13.66
CA ASP A 217 6.19 -32.44 14.01
C ASP A 217 5.48 -32.92 12.71
N ILE A 218 5.35 -32.06 11.70
CA ILE A 218 4.72 -32.42 10.42
C ILE A 218 5.55 -33.49 9.67
N ALA A 219 6.88 -33.35 9.66
CA ALA A 219 7.75 -34.32 9.04
C ALA A 219 7.67 -35.69 9.75
N ALA A 220 7.47 -35.74 11.06
CA ALA A 220 7.21 -36.98 11.78
C ALA A 220 5.86 -37.59 11.38
N ILE A 221 4.80 -36.79 11.32
CA ILE A 221 3.47 -37.23 10.86
C ILE A 221 3.55 -37.86 9.47
N GLN A 222 4.23 -37.20 8.52
CA GLN A 222 4.33 -37.72 7.15
C GLN A 222 5.08 -39.10 7.12
N ARG A 223 6.07 -39.30 7.98
CA ARG A 223 6.75 -40.61 8.10
C ARG A 223 5.87 -41.70 8.74
N ASP A 224 5.08 -41.30 9.76
CA ASP A 224 4.22 -42.22 10.50
C ASP A 224 2.91 -42.56 9.75
N HIS A 225 2.48 -41.65 8.87
CA HIS A 225 1.27 -41.76 8.07
C HIS A 225 1.60 -41.53 6.56
N PRO A 226 2.30 -42.50 5.91
CA PRO A 226 2.78 -42.34 4.54
C PRO A 226 1.64 -42.21 3.50
N GLU A 227 0.43 -42.63 3.85
CA GLU A 227 -0.79 -42.48 3.04
C GLU A 227 -1.46 -41.09 3.14
N ALA A 228 -1.03 -40.28 4.12
CA ALA A 228 -1.58 -38.93 4.30
C ALA A 228 -1.13 -37.99 3.18
N ILE A 229 -2.07 -37.18 2.69
CA ILE A 229 -1.82 -36.17 1.65
C ILE A 229 -1.54 -34.78 2.23
N GLY A 230 -1.72 -34.61 3.52
CA GLY A 230 -1.50 -33.34 4.23
C GLY A 230 -1.97 -33.36 5.68
N VAL A 231 -1.93 -32.19 6.28
CA VAL A 231 -2.36 -31.92 7.66
C VAL A 231 -3.25 -30.69 7.75
N ILE A 232 -4.15 -30.69 8.76
CA ILE A 232 -4.82 -29.48 9.27
C ILE A 232 -4.05 -28.98 10.49
N LEU A 233 -3.66 -27.73 10.48
CA LEU A 233 -2.95 -27.07 11.57
C LEU A 233 -3.96 -26.30 12.44
N GLY A 234 -4.19 -26.77 13.67
CA GLY A 234 -5.11 -26.14 14.60
C GLY A 234 -4.84 -24.64 14.76
N GLY A 235 -5.85 -23.79 14.52
CA GLY A 235 -5.74 -22.34 14.62
C GLY A 235 -4.89 -21.66 13.54
N HIS A 236 -4.47 -22.37 12.46
CA HIS A 236 -3.49 -21.83 11.52
C HIS A 236 -3.90 -21.99 10.04
N GLY A 237 -3.87 -23.19 9.50
CA GLY A 237 -4.09 -23.46 8.07
C GLY A 237 -3.95 -24.92 7.71
N ILE A 238 -3.44 -25.19 6.50
CA ILE A 238 -3.15 -26.55 6.01
C ILE A 238 -1.72 -26.65 5.48
N THR A 239 -1.18 -27.88 5.48
CA THR A 239 0.01 -28.21 4.70
C THR A 239 -0.28 -29.48 3.90
N ALA A 240 0.00 -29.46 2.60
CA ALA A 240 -0.16 -30.58 1.70
C ALA A 240 1.17 -30.88 0.99
N TRP A 241 1.31 -32.12 0.49
CA TRP A 241 2.53 -32.55 -0.21
C TRP A 241 2.23 -33.52 -1.33
N GLY A 242 3.20 -33.73 -2.19
CA GLY A 242 3.15 -34.70 -3.30
C GLY A 242 4.53 -34.98 -3.86
N ALA A 243 4.66 -36.08 -4.60
CA ALA A 243 5.89 -36.46 -5.30
C ALA A 243 6.11 -35.62 -6.56
N THR A 244 5.03 -35.07 -7.15
CA THR A 244 5.08 -34.14 -8.29
C THR A 244 4.37 -32.81 -7.97
N SER A 245 4.66 -31.79 -8.79
CA SER A 245 4.01 -30.46 -8.66
C SER A 245 2.49 -30.58 -8.80
N GLU A 246 2.02 -31.35 -9.76
CA GLU A 246 0.60 -31.58 -10.06
C GLU A 246 -0.10 -32.34 -8.93
N GLU A 247 0.58 -33.34 -8.35
CA GLU A 247 0.04 -34.11 -7.23
C GLU A 247 -0.10 -33.24 -5.99
N CYS A 248 0.92 -32.44 -5.67
CA CYS A 248 0.89 -31.52 -4.53
C CYS A 248 -0.25 -30.51 -4.67
N GLU A 249 -0.40 -29.87 -5.83
CA GLU A 249 -1.52 -28.95 -6.11
C GLU A 249 -2.87 -29.66 -5.99
N ALA A 250 -3.01 -30.84 -6.58
CA ALA A 250 -4.24 -31.62 -6.52
C ALA A 250 -4.62 -31.98 -5.08
N ASN A 251 -3.64 -32.32 -4.25
CA ASN A 251 -3.83 -32.61 -2.82
C ASN A 251 -4.25 -31.37 -2.05
N SER A 252 -3.58 -30.22 -2.27
CA SER A 252 -3.95 -28.93 -1.69
C SER A 252 -5.40 -28.54 -2.02
N LEU A 253 -5.76 -28.56 -3.29
CA LEU A 253 -7.10 -28.22 -3.74
C LEU A 253 -8.15 -29.24 -3.29
N ARG A 254 -7.77 -30.51 -3.14
CA ARG A 254 -8.66 -31.55 -2.63
C ARG A 254 -9.02 -31.30 -1.17
N ILE A 255 -8.04 -30.99 -0.32
CA ILE A 255 -8.27 -30.68 1.08
C ILE A 255 -9.21 -29.47 1.20
N ILE A 256 -8.94 -28.40 0.44
CA ILE A 256 -9.76 -27.18 0.46
C ILE A 256 -11.19 -27.47 0.00
N ARG A 257 -11.36 -28.22 -1.09
CA ARG A 257 -12.68 -28.57 -1.62
C ARG A 257 -13.48 -29.43 -0.63
N GLU A 258 -12.88 -30.51 -0.10
CA GLU A 258 -13.55 -31.39 0.85
C GLU A 258 -13.95 -30.64 2.13
N ALA A 259 -13.10 -29.73 2.65
CA ALA A 259 -13.48 -28.85 3.75
C ALA A 259 -14.66 -27.95 3.41
N THR A 260 -14.65 -27.35 2.22
CA THR A 260 -15.74 -26.47 1.76
C THR A 260 -17.06 -27.23 1.64
N GLU A 261 -17.04 -28.42 1.02
CA GLU A 261 -18.21 -29.29 0.86
C GLU A 261 -18.74 -29.79 2.22
N TYR A 262 -17.83 -30.12 3.16
CA TYR A 262 -18.19 -30.50 4.51
C TYR A 262 -18.94 -29.39 5.25
N LEU A 263 -18.38 -28.17 5.24
CA LEU A 263 -19.02 -26.98 5.85
C LEU A 263 -20.38 -26.68 5.22
N ALA A 264 -20.49 -26.79 3.88
CA ALA A 264 -21.75 -26.53 3.17
C ALA A 264 -22.83 -27.58 3.48
N SER A 265 -22.45 -28.85 3.66
CA SER A 265 -23.41 -29.96 3.86
C SER A 265 -23.82 -30.15 5.31
N HIS A 266 -23.00 -29.76 6.28
CA HIS A 266 -23.22 -29.96 7.72
C HIS A 266 -23.50 -28.65 8.47
N GLY A 267 -23.28 -27.50 7.81
CA GLY A 267 -23.41 -26.20 8.43
C GLY A 267 -24.86 -25.74 8.63
N ARG A 268 -25.14 -25.07 9.74
CA ARG A 268 -26.40 -24.36 9.95
C ARG A 268 -26.44 -23.10 9.06
N PRO A 269 -27.63 -22.68 8.57
CA PRO A 269 -27.76 -21.62 7.59
C PRO A 269 -27.41 -20.22 8.13
N ASP A 270 -27.66 -19.95 9.42
CA ASP A 270 -27.51 -18.63 10.04
C ASP A 270 -26.45 -18.65 11.19
N PRO A 271 -25.16 -18.88 10.89
CA PRO A 271 -24.14 -19.03 11.93
C PRO A 271 -23.91 -17.75 12.76
N PHE A 272 -24.19 -16.58 12.20
CA PHE A 272 -24.05 -15.28 12.87
C PHE A 272 -25.32 -14.82 13.60
N GLY A 273 -26.38 -15.64 13.62
CA GLY A 273 -27.66 -15.31 14.21
C GLY A 273 -28.54 -14.40 13.35
N ALA A 274 -29.64 -13.90 13.91
CA ALA A 274 -30.56 -13.05 13.19
C ALA A 274 -29.96 -11.66 12.86
N VAL A 275 -30.49 -11.03 11.82
CA VAL A 275 -30.25 -9.61 11.55
C VAL A 275 -30.83 -8.78 12.69
N VAL A 276 -30.08 -7.77 13.14
CA VAL A 276 -30.52 -6.84 14.20
C VAL A 276 -31.29 -5.69 13.56
N ASP A 277 -32.42 -5.36 14.15
CA ASP A 277 -33.25 -4.23 13.70
C ASP A 277 -32.43 -2.92 13.73
N GLY A 278 -32.43 -2.23 12.58
CA GLY A 278 -31.61 -1.01 12.36
C GLY A 278 -30.14 -1.25 12.02
N TRP A 279 -29.70 -2.51 11.86
CA TRP A 279 -28.37 -2.86 11.38
C TRP A 279 -28.36 -3.37 9.94
N GLU A 280 -29.52 -3.40 9.28
CA GLU A 280 -29.64 -3.79 7.88
C GLU A 280 -28.76 -2.92 6.99
N PRO A 281 -28.19 -3.47 5.91
CA PRO A 281 -27.43 -2.69 4.95
C PRO A 281 -28.23 -1.53 4.37
N LEU A 282 -27.72 -0.31 4.47
CA LEU A 282 -28.32 0.85 3.82
C LEU A 282 -28.30 0.68 2.29
N PRO A 283 -29.21 1.34 1.56
CA PRO A 283 -29.13 1.44 0.10
C PRO A 283 -27.76 1.95 -0.35
N ASN A 284 -27.24 1.45 -1.47
CA ASN A 284 -25.86 1.68 -1.87
C ASN A 284 -25.42 3.17 -1.89
N ALA A 285 -26.27 4.06 -2.44
CA ALA A 285 -25.95 5.49 -2.49
C ALA A 285 -25.88 6.11 -1.08
N GLU A 286 -26.86 5.81 -0.23
CA GLU A 286 -26.92 6.29 1.16
C GLU A 286 -25.75 5.73 1.99
N ARG A 287 -25.44 4.45 1.80
CA ARG A 287 -24.31 3.78 2.44
C ARG A 287 -22.98 4.42 2.12
N LYS A 288 -22.71 4.71 0.82
CA LYS A 288 -21.49 5.40 0.38
C LYS A 288 -21.42 6.83 0.90
N GLN A 289 -22.53 7.55 0.89
CA GLN A 289 -22.61 8.90 1.46
C GLN A 289 -22.27 8.88 2.96
N ARG A 290 -22.84 7.92 3.69
CA ARG A 290 -22.58 7.75 5.12
C ARG A 290 -21.14 7.32 5.40
N ALA A 291 -20.62 6.39 4.60
CA ALA A 291 -19.21 5.98 4.69
C ALA A 291 -18.28 7.18 4.49
N ALA A 292 -18.50 8.00 3.45
CA ALA A 292 -17.71 9.19 3.19
C ALA A 292 -17.78 10.25 4.31
N ALA A 293 -18.93 10.36 4.99
CA ALA A 293 -19.11 11.28 6.12
C ALA A 293 -18.41 10.81 7.41
N LEU A 294 -18.17 9.50 7.57
CA LEU A 294 -17.50 8.92 8.75
C LEU A 294 -16.01 8.72 8.53
N PHE A 295 -15.61 8.41 7.31
CA PHE A 295 -14.25 7.96 7.02
C PHE A 295 -13.14 8.93 7.42
N PRO A 296 -13.25 10.26 7.18
CA PRO A 296 -12.22 11.21 7.62
C PRO A 296 -11.99 11.19 9.12
N LEU A 297 -13.06 11.16 9.92
CA LEU A 297 -12.98 11.06 11.37
C LEU A 297 -12.33 9.76 11.82
N LEU A 298 -12.78 8.62 11.26
CA LEU A 298 -12.22 7.29 11.55
C LEU A 298 -10.72 7.22 11.19
N ARG A 299 -10.33 7.83 10.06
CA ARG A 299 -8.93 7.90 9.67
C ARG A 299 -8.13 8.79 10.65
N GLY A 300 -8.69 9.90 11.10
CA GLY A 300 -8.08 10.73 12.13
C GLY A 300 -7.83 9.95 13.43
N MET A 301 -8.82 9.19 13.88
CA MET A 301 -8.74 8.31 15.05
C MET A 301 -7.71 7.20 14.87
N ALA A 302 -7.63 6.58 13.70
CA ALA A 302 -6.64 5.56 13.37
C ALA A 302 -5.22 6.12 13.16
N SER A 303 -5.05 7.42 13.26
CA SER A 303 -3.81 8.14 12.98
C SER A 303 -3.24 8.92 14.17
N THR A 304 -3.67 8.65 15.41
CA THR A 304 -3.20 9.41 16.57
C THR A 304 -1.74 9.12 16.90
N ASP A 305 -1.28 7.88 16.73
CA ASP A 305 0.11 7.50 16.96
C ASP A 305 0.97 7.64 15.68
N ARG A 306 0.39 7.35 14.52
CA ARG A 306 1.03 7.46 13.20
C ARG A 306 -0.03 7.69 12.13
N ARG A 307 0.22 8.64 11.22
CA ARG A 307 -0.69 8.88 10.09
C ARG A 307 -0.90 7.61 9.26
N GLN A 308 -2.15 7.33 8.90
CA GLN A 308 -2.56 6.16 8.13
C GLN A 308 -3.30 6.56 6.85
N VAL A 309 -3.37 5.64 5.91
CA VAL A 309 -4.28 5.65 4.75
C VAL A 309 -5.42 4.68 5.04
N GLY A 310 -6.61 4.94 4.51
CA GLY A 310 -7.77 4.10 4.75
C GLY A 310 -8.23 3.30 3.52
N HIS A 311 -8.96 2.23 3.77
CA HIS A 311 -9.68 1.44 2.77
C HIS A 311 -11.09 1.14 3.29
N TYR A 312 -12.09 1.31 2.44
CA TYR A 312 -13.49 1.01 2.71
C TYR A 312 -13.92 -0.24 1.96
N ASN A 313 -14.68 -1.12 2.63
CA ASN A 313 -15.18 -2.37 2.07
C ASN A 313 -16.65 -2.55 2.49
N ASP A 314 -17.54 -2.62 1.50
CA ASP A 314 -18.97 -2.87 1.63
C ASP A 314 -19.42 -4.13 0.84
N SER A 315 -18.53 -5.13 0.74
CA SER A 315 -18.84 -6.41 0.12
C SER A 315 -19.94 -7.15 0.89
N ASP A 316 -20.66 -8.04 0.21
CA ASP A 316 -21.76 -8.82 0.79
C ASP A 316 -21.33 -9.59 2.05
N VAL A 317 -20.09 -10.11 2.07
CA VAL A 317 -19.53 -10.81 3.23
C VAL A 317 -19.46 -9.90 4.45
N VAL A 318 -18.98 -8.68 4.25
CA VAL A 318 -18.88 -7.67 5.31
C VAL A 318 -20.26 -7.21 5.75
N LEU A 319 -21.12 -6.84 4.81
CA LEU A 319 -22.48 -6.34 5.10
C LEU A 319 -23.33 -7.37 5.83
N ASP A 320 -23.24 -8.64 5.44
CA ASP A 320 -23.90 -9.71 6.19
C ASP A 320 -23.38 -9.79 7.63
N PHE A 321 -22.05 -9.79 7.83
CA PHE A 321 -21.49 -9.90 9.18
C PHE A 321 -21.86 -8.73 10.09
N VAL A 322 -21.72 -7.48 9.60
CA VAL A 322 -22.00 -6.29 10.41
C VAL A 322 -23.49 -6.06 10.72
N SER A 323 -24.39 -6.80 10.05
CA SER A 323 -25.83 -6.75 10.32
C SER A 323 -26.31 -7.74 11.38
N ARG A 324 -25.45 -8.66 11.83
CA ARG A 324 -25.85 -9.84 12.61
C ARG A 324 -25.65 -9.68 14.11
N GLY A 325 -26.57 -10.29 14.90
CA GLY A 325 -26.60 -10.16 16.36
C GLY A 325 -25.37 -10.73 17.08
N ARG A 326 -24.66 -11.69 16.47
CA ARG A 326 -23.44 -12.26 17.06
C ARG A 326 -22.17 -11.55 16.64
N MET A 327 -22.26 -10.54 15.77
CA MET A 327 -21.08 -9.80 15.29
C MET A 327 -20.23 -9.23 16.43
N PRO A 328 -20.79 -8.56 17.47
CA PRO A 328 -19.96 -8.00 18.54
C PRO A 328 -19.20 -9.07 19.34
N GLU A 329 -19.85 -10.20 19.63
CA GLU A 329 -19.21 -11.33 20.33
C GLU A 329 -18.05 -11.92 19.51
N LEU A 330 -18.29 -12.18 18.23
CA LEU A 330 -17.31 -12.78 17.34
C LEU A 330 -16.15 -11.81 17.03
N ALA A 331 -16.45 -10.54 16.81
CA ALA A 331 -15.45 -9.49 16.62
C ALA A 331 -14.54 -9.34 17.85
N ALA A 332 -15.08 -9.43 19.07
CA ALA A 332 -14.31 -9.39 20.30
C ALA A 332 -13.34 -10.57 20.44
N LYS A 333 -13.68 -11.76 19.90
CA LYS A 333 -12.76 -12.90 19.83
C LYS A 333 -11.58 -12.64 18.87
N GLY A 334 -11.75 -11.76 17.89
CA GLY A 334 -10.72 -11.41 16.90
C GLY A 334 -10.40 -12.53 15.92
N THR A 335 -9.33 -12.36 15.16
CA THR A 335 -8.86 -13.34 14.16
C THR A 335 -8.08 -14.47 14.80
N SER A 336 -7.76 -15.52 14.03
CA SER A 336 -6.94 -16.65 14.49
C SER A 336 -5.71 -16.91 13.63
N CYS A 337 -5.72 -16.61 12.34
CA CYS A 337 -4.58 -16.88 11.46
C CYS A 337 -3.36 -16.02 11.84
N PRO A 338 -2.14 -16.61 11.95
CA PRO A 338 -0.94 -15.88 12.35
C PRO A 338 -0.61 -14.64 11.52
N ASP A 339 -0.82 -14.68 10.20
CA ASP A 339 -0.54 -13.56 9.29
C ASP A 339 -1.33 -12.29 9.58
N HIS A 340 -2.46 -12.42 10.28
CA HIS A 340 -3.40 -11.32 10.48
C HIS A 340 -2.90 -10.29 11.49
N PHE A 341 -2.34 -10.73 12.64
CA PHE A 341 -2.19 -9.90 13.84
C PHE A 341 -1.33 -8.66 13.62
N LEU A 342 -0.31 -8.74 12.79
CA LEU A 342 0.55 -7.59 12.48
C LEU A 342 -0.20 -6.47 11.75
N ARG A 343 -1.26 -6.80 11.01
CA ARG A 343 -2.03 -5.85 10.17
C ARG A 343 -3.41 -5.53 10.70
N THR A 344 -4.13 -6.50 11.26
CA THR A 344 -5.49 -6.30 11.79
C THR A 344 -5.51 -5.97 13.27
N LYS A 345 -4.39 -6.18 13.98
CA LYS A 345 -4.32 -6.26 15.44
C LYS A 345 -5.19 -7.40 15.99
N VAL A 346 -5.24 -7.50 17.32
CA VAL A 346 -5.95 -8.60 18.00
C VAL A 346 -7.45 -8.62 17.71
N ARG A 347 -8.08 -7.46 17.54
CA ARG A 347 -9.52 -7.31 17.26
C ARG A 347 -9.86 -5.98 16.58
N PRO A 348 -11.02 -5.85 15.92
CA PRO A 348 -11.51 -4.58 15.39
C PRO A 348 -12.16 -3.72 16.46
N MET A 349 -12.31 -2.43 16.17
CA MET A 349 -13.27 -1.56 16.87
C MET A 349 -14.68 -1.75 16.25
N VAL A 350 -15.70 -1.89 17.08
CA VAL A 350 -17.08 -2.11 16.65
C VAL A 350 -17.93 -0.91 17.04
N VAL A 351 -18.68 -0.38 16.07
CA VAL A 351 -19.72 0.63 16.34
C VAL A 351 -21.00 -0.08 16.75
N ASP A 352 -21.62 0.41 17.82
CA ASP A 352 -22.79 -0.22 18.48
C ASP A 352 -24.11 0.55 18.25
N LEU A 353 -24.13 1.44 17.24
CA LEU A 353 -25.31 2.22 16.89
C LEU A 353 -25.99 1.70 15.60
N PRO A 354 -27.32 1.93 15.46
CA PRO A 354 -28.03 1.62 14.23
C PRO A 354 -27.46 2.36 13.01
N ALA A 355 -27.58 1.74 11.83
CA ALA A 355 -27.17 2.35 10.56
C ALA A 355 -27.82 3.72 10.29
N THR A 356 -29.06 3.89 10.77
CA THR A 356 -29.87 5.11 10.61
C THR A 356 -29.66 6.16 11.70
N ALA A 357 -28.82 5.89 12.72
CA ALA A 357 -28.56 6.87 13.79
C ALA A 357 -28.09 8.21 13.22
N PRO A 358 -28.47 9.37 13.80
CA PRO A 358 -27.97 10.67 13.35
C PRO A 358 -26.43 10.69 13.27
N ILE A 359 -25.87 11.27 12.23
CA ILE A 359 -24.43 11.24 11.99
C ILE A 359 -23.63 11.87 13.14
N GLN A 360 -24.19 12.89 13.80
CA GLN A 360 -23.55 13.55 14.93
C GLN A 360 -23.48 12.64 16.17
N ASP A 361 -24.52 11.84 16.40
CA ASP A 361 -24.53 10.85 17.51
C ASP A 361 -23.48 9.77 17.26
N VAL A 362 -23.36 9.31 16.00
CA VAL A 362 -22.31 8.35 15.62
C VAL A 362 -20.92 8.96 15.81
N LYS A 363 -20.69 10.22 15.38
CA LYS A 363 -19.40 10.91 15.59
C LYS A 363 -19.07 11.07 17.08
N ALA A 364 -20.04 11.38 17.93
CA ALA A 364 -19.85 11.46 19.38
C ALA A 364 -19.49 10.08 19.97
N ARG A 365 -20.27 9.04 19.60
CA ARG A 365 -20.05 7.68 20.09
C ARG A 365 -18.70 7.11 19.66
N LEU A 366 -18.25 7.39 18.44
CA LEU A 366 -16.93 6.98 17.94
C LEU A 366 -15.80 7.47 18.83
N SER A 367 -15.87 8.69 19.37
CA SER A 367 -14.83 9.22 20.26
C SER A 367 -14.73 8.42 21.57
N GLU A 368 -15.87 8.01 22.14
CA GLU A 368 -15.92 7.15 23.33
C GLU A 368 -15.38 5.75 23.05
N LEU A 369 -15.82 5.14 21.94
CA LEU A 369 -15.40 3.80 21.52
C LEU A 369 -13.90 3.77 21.21
N HIS A 370 -13.36 4.80 20.58
CA HIS A 370 -11.94 4.91 20.28
C HIS A 370 -11.10 5.01 21.56
N ALA A 371 -11.53 5.83 22.54
CA ALA A 371 -10.85 5.94 23.82
C ALA A 371 -10.83 4.58 24.55
N ALA A 372 -12.01 3.92 24.65
CA ALA A 372 -12.12 2.61 25.26
C ALA A 372 -11.25 1.55 24.55
N TYR A 373 -11.28 1.53 23.21
CA TYR A 373 -10.45 0.61 22.41
C TYR A 373 -8.96 0.77 22.70
N ARG A 374 -8.48 2.03 22.78
CA ARG A 374 -7.07 2.32 23.08
C ARG A 374 -6.67 1.87 24.47
N ASP A 375 -7.53 2.04 25.46
CA ASP A 375 -7.28 1.61 26.83
C ASP A 375 -7.25 0.08 26.92
N GLU A 376 -8.22 -0.62 26.34
CA GLU A 376 -8.27 -2.07 26.28
C GLU A 376 -7.05 -2.67 25.53
N TYR A 377 -6.58 -2.01 24.47
CA TYR A 377 -5.40 -2.45 23.73
C TYR A 377 -4.10 -2.28 24.55
N ARG A 378 -3.99 -1.19 25.35
CA ARG A 378 -2.87 -1.01 26.29
C ARG A 378 -2.88 -2.09 27.37
N GLU A 379 -4.05 -2.37 27.96
CA GLU A 379 -4.19 -3.45 28.95
C GLU A 379 -3.82 -4.82 28.35
N TYR A 380 -4.21 -5.10 27.11
CA TYR A 380 -3.81 -6.31 26.39
C TYR A 380 -2.27 -6.36 26.25
N TYR A 381 -1.63 -5.29 25.81
CA TYR A 381 -0.17 -5.23 25.71
C TYR A 381 0.50 -5.44 27.06
N GLU A 382 0.09 -4.71 28.10
CA GLU A 382 0.66 -4.78 29.45
C GLU A 382 0.49 -6.16 30.11
N ARG A 383 -0.60 -6.86 29.78
CA ARG A 383 -0.89 -8.21 30.31
C ARG A 383 0.11 -9.27 29.82
N TYR A 384 0.59 -9.14 28.60
CA TYR A 384 1.43 -10.18 27.97
C TYR A 384 2.86 -9.75 27.68
N ALA A 385 3.19 -8.47 27.74
CA ALA A 385 4.53 -7.96 27.48
C ALA A 385 5.52 -8.45 28.55
N THR A 386 6.72 -8.79 28.10
CA THR A 386 7.89 -9.12 28.92
C THR A 386 8.97 -8.08 28.74
N VAL A 387 10.07 -8.18 29.49
CA VAL A 387 11.22 -7.27 29.36
C VAL A 387 11.83 -7.27 27.95
N ASP A 388 11.71 -8.38 27.24
CA ASP A 388 12.27 -8.57 25.90
C ASP A 388 11.25 -8.27 24.77
N SER A 389 10.00 -7.95 25.11
CA SER A 389 8.98 -7.67 24.10
C SER A 389 9.29 -6.36 23.36
N PRO A 390 9.08 -6.29 22.03
CA PRO A 390 9.11 -5.03 21.29
C PRO A 390 8.15 -4.02 21.89
N ALA A 391 8.50 -2.74 21.82
CA ALA A 391 7.63 -1.67 22.28
C ALA A 391 6.27 -1.64 21.55
N MET A 392 5.23 -1.22 22.25
CA MET A 392 3.89 -1.09 21.66
C MET A 392 3.89 -0.16 20.44
N ARG A 393 3.38 -0.64 19.29
CA ARG A 393 3.36 0.06 18.00
C ARG A 393 2.19 1.02 17.80
N GLY A 394 1.60 1.49 18.87
CA GLY A 394 0.39 2.32 18.88
C GLY A 394 -0.86 1.53 19.27
N ALA A 395 -1.87 2.24 19.75
CA ALA A 395 -3.10 1.65 20.26
C ALA A 395 -4.33 1.86 19.37
N ASP A 396 -4.19 2.57 18.24
CA ASP A 396 -5.32 2.86 17.34
C ASP A 396 -5.84 1.61 16.63
N PRO A 397 -7.15 1.53 16.31
CA PRO A 397 -7.71 0.39 15.59
C PRO A 397 -7.20 0.33 14.14
N ALA A 398 -6.85 -0.88 13.69
CA ALA A 398 -6.54 -1.14 12.29
C ALA A 398 -7.79 -1.46 11.46
N VAL A 399 -8.85 -1.93 12.10
CA VAL A 399 -10.13 -2.29 11.47
C VAL A 399 -11.28 -1.73 12.31
N VAL A 400 -12.27 -1.14 11.64
CA VAL A 400 -13.50 -0.62 12.26
C VAL A 400 -14.71 -1.19 11.53
N LEU A 401 -15.65 -1.76 12.28
CA LEU A 401 -16.91 -2.33 11.78
C LEU A 401 -18.07 -1.39 12.10
N VAL A 402 -18.87 -1.04 11.09
CA VAL A 402 -19.99 -0.13 11.23
C VAL A 402 -21.26 -0.81 10.70
N PRO A 403 -22.24 -1.14 11.59
CA PRO A 403 -23.50 -1.76 11.17
C PRO A 403 -24.18 -1.03 10.03
N GLY A 404 -24.66 -1.78 9.04
CA GLY A 404 -25.37 -1.27 7.87
C GLY A 404 -24.55 -0.43 6.88
N VAL A 405 -23.29 -0.12 7.23
CA VAL A 405 -22.38 0.69 6.39
C VAL A 405 -21.25 -0.15 5.80
N GLY A 406 -20.57 -0.94 6.63
CA GLY A 406 -19.46 -1.76 6.16
C GLY A 406 -18.25 -1.75 7.10
N MET A 407 -17.07 -1.94 6.51
CA MET A 407 -15.79 -2.04 7.20
C MET A 407 -14.81 -0.98 6.70
N PHE A 408 -14.08 -0.40 7.62
CA PHE A 408 -12.96 0.50 7.36
C PHE A 408 -11.68 -0.12 7.88
N SER A 409 -10.63 -0.09 7.09
CA SER A 409 -9.31 -0.59 7.49
C SER A 409 -8.21 0.43 7.20
N PHE A 410 -7.14 0.41 8.00
CA PHE A 410 -6.12 1.43 8.00
C PHE A 410 -4.72 0.81 7.94
N GLY A 411 -3.80 1.51 7.28
CA GLY A 411 -2.43 1.05 7.12
C GLY A 411 -1.46 2.16 6.70
N ALA A 412 -0.16 1.86 6.77
CA ALA A 412 0.91 2.80 6.41
C ALA A 412 0.92 3.20 4.92
N ASN A 413 0.16 2.53 4.08
CA ASN A 413 -0.12 2.86 2.68
C ASN A 413 -1.45 2.19 2.28
N LYS A 414 -1.97 2.52 1.09
CA LYS A 414 -3.27 1.99 0.63
C LYS A 414 -3.28 0.47 0.48
N GLN A 415 -2.19 -0.13 -0.02
CA GLN A 415 -2.07 -1.58 -0.14
C GLN A 415 -2.17 -2.24 1.25
N THR A 416 -1.44 -1.74 2.25
CA THR A 416 -1.50 -2.28 3.61
C THR A 416 -2.89 -2.13 4.23
N ALA A 417 -3.57 -0.99 4.00
CA ALA A 417 -4.94 -0.78 4.47
C ALA A 417 -5.92 -1.77 3.81
N ARG A 418 -5.81 -1.98 2.49
CA ARG A 418 -6.63 -2.94 1.75
C ARG A 418 -6.40 -4.36 2.24
N VAL A 419 -5.14 -4.78 2.38
CA VAL A 419 -4.76 -6.11 2.87
C VAL A 419 -5.27 -6.35 4.29
N ALA A 420 -5.23 -5.36 5.18
CA ALA A 420 -5.84 -5.48 6.50
C ALA A 420 -7.36 -5.76 6.42
N GLY A 421 -8.06 -5.11 5.49
CA GLY A 421 -9.46 -5.39 5.20
C GLY A 421 -9.67 -6.79 4.62
N GLU A 422 -8.86 -7.23 3.66
CA GLU A 422 -8.93 -8.58 3.06
C GLU A 422 -8.72 -9.67 4.13
N PHE A 423 -7.75 -9.48 5.03
CA PHE A 423 -7.55 -10.40 6.16
C PHE A 423 -8.75 -10.47 7.09
N TYR A 424 -9.43 -9.34 7.28
CA TYR A 424 -10.63 -9.38 8.10
C TYR A 424 -11.83 -10.02 7.38
N VAL A 425 -11.93 -9.89 6.04
CA VAL A 425 -12.89 -10.68 5.23
C VAL A 425 -12.61 -12.18 5.36
N ASN A 426 -11.34 -12.59 5.27
CA ASN A 426 -10.92 -13.96 5.53
C ASN A 426 -11.35 -14.41 6.95
N ALA A 427 -11.10 -13.59 7.98
CA ALA A 427 -11.54 -13.89 9.35
C ALA A 427 -13.07 -14.03 9.47
N ILE A 428 -13.87 -13.21 8.77
CA ILE A 428 -15.34 -13.33 8.73
C ILE A 428 -15.74 -14.68 8.11
N ASN A 429 -15.13 -15.08 7.00
CA ASN A 429 -15.40 -16.38 6.36
C ASN A 429 -15.03 -17.55 7.27
N VAL A 430 -13.89 -17.47 7.94
CA VAL A 430 -13.45 -18.46 8.94
C VAL A 430 -14.46 -18.57 10.09
N MET A 431 -14.86 -17.43 10.68
CA MET A 431 -15.87 -17.40 11.74
C MET A 431 -17.20 -18.00 11.27
N ARG A 432 -17.63 -17.66 10.03
CA ARG A 432 -18.85 -18.20 9.43
C ARG A 432 -18.79 -19.72 9.33
N GLY A 433 -17.70 -20.26 8.80
CA GLY A 433 -17.48 -21.70 8.63
C GLY A 433 -17.45 -22.41 9.99
N ALA A 434 -16.64 -21.94 10.93
CA ALA A 434 -16.51 -22.56 12.27
C ALA A 434 -17.84 -22.52 13.04
N GLU A 435 -18.53 -21.37 13.04
CA GLU A 435 -19.83 -21.21 13.71
C GLU A 435 -20.95 -21.99 13.02
N SER A 436 -20.81 -22.33 11.74
CA SER A 436 -21.83 -23.14 11.06
C SER A 436 -21.87 -24.57 11.55
N VAL A 437 -20.74 -25.16 11.90
CA VAL A 437 -20.62 -26.59 12.28
C VAL A 437 -20.29 -26.81 13.77
N SER A 438 -19.78 -25.78 14.47
CA SER A 438 -19.36 -25.87 15.86
C SER A 438 -19.42 -24.49 16.54
N THR A 439 -18.41 -24.15 17.31
CA THR A 439 -18.19 -22.83 17.92
C THR A 439 -16.80 -22.33 17.53
N TYR A 440 -16.72 -21.10 17.04
CA TYR A 440 -15.45 -20.46 16.72
C TYR A 440 -14.60 -20.26 17.98
N THR A 441 -13.44 -20.86 17.97
CA THR A 441 -12.47 -20.83 19.07
C THR A 441 -11.12 -20.45 18.49
N PRO A 442 -10.74 -19.15 18.52
CA PRO A 442 -9.46 -18.69 18.04
C PRO A 442 -8.32 -19.14 18.97
N ILE A 443 -7.08 -19.01 18.51
CA ILE A 443 -5.91 -19.25 19.36
C ILE A 443 -5.94 -18.35 20.60
N PRO A 444 -5.30 -18.79 21.72
CA PRO A 444 -5.26 -18.00 22.96
C PRO A 444 -4.70 -16.60 22.75
N GLU A 445 -5.20 -15.63 23.51
CA GLU A 445 -4.79 -14.22 23.40
C GLU A 445 -3.29 -14.03 23.65
N SER A 446 -2.69 -14.83 24.54
CA SER A 446 -1.24 -14.87 24.76
C SER A 446 -0.45 -15.28 23.51
N GLU A 447 -0.98 -16.23 22.72
CA GLU A 447 -0.35 -16.65 21.47
C GLU A 447 -0.51 -15.59 20.37
N LYS A 448 -1.68 -14.89 20.31
CA LYS A 448 -1.88 -13.72 19.44
C LYS A 448 -0.82 -12.65 19.72
N PHE A 449 -0.60 -12.35 21.00
CA PHE A 449 0.41 -11.36 21.42
C PHE A 449 1.82 -11.79 20.99
N ARG A 450 2.19 -13.06 21.20
CA ARG A 450 3.50 -13.58 20.81
C ARG A 450 3.78 -13.45 19.31
N ILE A 451 2.74 -13.51 18.47
CA ILE A 451 2.85 -13.31 17.02
C ILE A 451 2.85 -11.82 16.68
N GLU A 452 1.93 -11.04 17.25
CA GLU A 452 1.84 -9.61 16.97
C GLU A 452 3.11 -8.84 17.35
N TYR A 453 3.73 -9.20 18.48
CA TYR A 453 4.95 -8.60 19.00
C TYR A 453 6.16 -9.53 18.90
N TRP A 454 6.20 -10.34 17.85
CA TRP A 454 7.31 -11.23 17.61
C TRP A 454 8.56 -10.45 17.18
N GLN A 455 9.72 -10.74 17.78
CA GLN A 455 10.98 -10.06 17.46
C GLN A 455 11.36 -10.19 15.99
N LEU A 456 11.08 -11.34 15.37
CA LEU A 456 11.35 -11.57 13.94
C LEU A 456 10.53 -10.68 13.04
N GLU A 457 9.27 -10.41 13.39
CA GLU A 457 8.42 -9.46 12.64
C GLU A 457 8.88 -8.02 12.85
N GLU A 458 9.32 -7.66 14.04
CA GLU A 458 9.92 -6.35 14.33
C GLU A 458 11.19 -6.12 13.51
N ASP A 459 12.04 -7.14 13.39
CA ASP A 459 13.26 -7.06 12.58
C ASP A 459 12.97 -6.90 11.08
N LYS A 460 11.88 -7.51 10.58
CA LYS A 460 11.38 -7.24 9.21
C LYS A 460 10.95 -5.78 9.06
N LEU A 461 10.19 -5.24 10.01
CA LEU A 461 9.75 -3.85 9.99
C LEU A 461 10.94 -2.87 10.00
N ARG A 462 11.98 -3.15 10.78
CA ARG A 462 13.21 -2.34 10.86
C ARG A 462 14.03 -2.34 9.57
N ARG A 463 13.95 -3.44 8.80
CA ARG A 463 14.65 -3.58 7.49
C ARG A 463 13.89 -2.90 6.34
N MET A 464 12.65 -2.46 6.55
CA MET A 464 11.90 -1.75 5.52
C MET A 464 12.58 -0.41 5.18
N PRO A 465 12.55 0.03 3.91
CA PRO A 465 13.05 1.35 3.54
C PRO A 465 12.37 2.46 4.33
N GLU A 466 13.11 3.50 4.64
CA GLU A 466 12.54 4.71 5.26
C GLU A 466 11.36 5.24 4.44
N PRO A 467 10.27 5.66 5.12
CA PRO A 467 9.11 6.21 4.42
C PRO A 467 9.49 7.44 3.58
N LYS A 468 8.97 7.52 2.36
CA LYS A 468 9.13 8.69 1.51
C LYS A 468 8.49 9.93 2.15
N PRO A 469 8.92 11.16 1.79
CA PRO A 469 8.48 12.41 2.42
C PRO A 469 6.95 12.61 2.46
N LEU A 470 6.22 12.09 1.47
CA LEU A 470 4.77 12.20 1.40
C LEU A 470 4.05 10.85 1.65
N ALA A 471 4.76 9.87 2.20
CA ALA A 471 4.10 8.62 2.62
C ALA A 471 2.90 8.92 3.53
N THR A 472 1.81 8.19 3.32
CA THR A 472 0.52 8.35 4.02
C THR A 472 -0.27 9.65 3.72
N ARG A 473 0.27 10.55 2.88
CA ARG A 473 -0.45 11.75 2.45
C ARG A 473 -1.37 11.44 1.27
N ILE A 474 -2.56 12.04 1.27
CA ILE A 474 -3.56 11.94 0.20
C ILE A 474 -3.65 13.29 -0.48
N ALA A 475 -3.28 13.33 -1.77
CA ALA A 475 -3.26 14.54 -2.57
C ALA A 475 -4.44 14.59 -3.54
N PHE A 476 -5.21 15.68 -3.54
CA PHE A 476 -6.28 15.97 -4.48
C PHE A 476 -5.81 17.08 -5.45
N VAL A 477 -5.67 16.75 -6.73
CA VAL A 477 -5.12 17.66 -7.74
C VAL A 477 -6.19 17.93 -8.81
N THR A 478 -6.57 19.20 -9.01
CA THR A 478 -7.56 19.60 -10.02
C THR A 478 -6.91 19.93 -11.37
N GLY A 479 -7.60 19.62 -12.49
CA GLY A 479 -7.05 19.75 -13.83
C GLY A 479 -5.82 18.85 -14.02
N ALA A 480 -5.89 17.61 -13.52
CA ALA A 480 -4.73 16.73 -13.36
C ALA A 480 -4.51 15.75 -14.52
N ALA A 481 -5.38 15.72 -15.53
CA ALA A 481 -5.22 14.86 -16.70
C ALA A 481 -4.04 15.28 -17.60
N SER A 482 -3.57 16.51 -17.48
CA SER A 482 -2.51 17.05 -18.35
C SER A 482 -1.64 18.13 -17.66
N GLY A 483 -0.61 18.59 -18.34
CA GLY A 483 0.13 19.80 -18.01
C GLY A 483 0.75 19.81 -16.62
N ILE A 484 0.64 20.95 -15.95
CA ILE A 484 1.16 21.19 -14.60
C ILE A 484 0.51 20.25 -13.58
N GLY A 485 -0.81 20.04 -13.70
CA GLY A 485 -1.55 19.14 -12.80
C GLY A 485 -1.03 17.70 -12.87
N LEU A 486 -0.86 17.15 -14.08
CA LEU A 486 -0.32 15.80 -14.27
C LEU A 486 1.14 15.68 -13.78
N ALA A 487 1.99 16.66 -14.08
CA ALA A 487 3.37 16.67 -13.61
C ALA A 487 3.42 16.71 -12.07
N THR A 488 2.52 17.48 -11.45
CA THR A 488 2.36 17.57 -9.99
C THR A 488 1.90 16.25 -9.42
N ALA A 489 0.85 15.63 -9.98
CA ALA A 489 0.36 14.32 -9.54
C ALA A 489 1.46 13.26 -9.60
N LYS A 490 2.20 13.17 -10.71
CA LYS A 490 3.35 12.26 -10.87
C LYS A 490 4.43 12.51 -9.82
N ARG A 491 4.78 13.77 -9.56
CA ARG A 491 5.80 14.12 -8.57
C ARG A 491 5.37 13.72 -7.16
N LEU A 492 4.14 14.02 -6.76
CA LEU A 492 3.61 13.70 -5.44
C LEU A 492 3.53 12.18 -5.21
N ALA A 493 3.08 11.42 -6.23
CA ALA A 493 3.07 9.96 -6.18
C ALA A 493 4.48 9.35 -6.07
N ALA A 494 5.44 9.89 -6.82
CA ALA A 494 6.84 9.46 -6.75
C ALA A 494 7.43 9.66 -5.35
N GLU A 495 6.94 10.66 -4.60
CA GLU A 495 7.33 10.94 -3.22
C GLU A 495 6.47 10.22 -2.16
N GLY A 496 5.59 9.31 -2.60
CA GLY A 496 4.86 8.38 -1.72
C GLY A 496 3.42 8.77 -1.39
N ALA A 497 2.88 9.85 -1.96
CA ALA A 497 1.48 10.21 -1.76
C ALA A 497 0.54 9.27 -2.54
N CYS A 498 -0.66 9.03 -1.99
CA CYS A 498 -1.82 8.61 -2.78
C CYS A 498 -2.38 9.83 -3.51
N VAL A 499 -2.71 9.72 -4.79
CA VAL A 499 -3.09 10.88 -5.60
C VAL A 499 -4.46 10.69 -6.25
N VAL A 500 -5.33 11.67 -6.08
CA VAL A 500 -6.61 11.79 -6.78
C VAL A 500 -6.46 12.83 -7.89
N LEU A 501 -6.63 12.38 -9.11
CA LEU A 501 -6.60 13.23 -10.31
C LEU A 501 -8.03 13.65 -10.67
N ALA A 502 -8.41 14.87 -10.28
CA ALA A 502 -9.71 15.41 -10.62
C ALA A 502 -9.62 16.20 -11.93
N ASP A 503 -10.44 15.85 -12.90
CA ASP A 503 -10.51 16.55 -14.19
C ASP A 503 -11.94 16.55 -14.73
N LEU A 504 -12.24 17.47 -15.64
CA LEU A 504 -13.53 17.50 -16.32
C LEU A 504 -13.76 16.24 -17.17
N ASP A 505 -12.70 15.72 -17.76
CA ASP A 505 -12.69 14.48 -18.55
C ASP A 505 -12.22 13.29 -17.70
N LEU A 506 -13.18 12.46 -17.26
CA LEU A 506 -12.93 11.27 -16.46
C LEU A 506 -12.03 10.25 -17.17
N ASP A 507 -12.19 10.04 -18.47
CA ASP A 507 -11.41 9.05 -19.22
C ASP A 507 -9.94 9.45 -19.28
N SER A 508 -9.66 10.74 -19.51
CA SER A 508 -8.32 11.30 -19.47
C SER A 508 -7.72 11.25 -18.06
N ALA A 509 -8.50 11.58 -17.01
CA ALA A 509 -8.06 11.47 -15.62
C ALA A 509 -7.74 10.02 -15.24
N GLY A 510 -8.61 9.07 -15.60
CA GLY A 510 -8.40 7.65 -15.39
C GLY A 510 -7.19 7.09 -16.15
N GLY A 511 -7.00 7.52 -17.40
CA GLY A 511 -5.82 7.19 -18.20
C GLY A 511 -4.52 7.70 -17.58
N ALA A 512 -4.53 8.95 -17.12
CA ALA A 512 -3.39 9.57 -16.42
C ALA A 512 -3.07 8.86 -15.10
N ALA A 513 -4.08 8.49 -14.32
CA ALA A 513 -3.92 7.76 -13.06
C ALA A 513 -3.29 6.38 -13.28
N ARG A 514 -3.76 5.61 -14.26
CA ARG A 514 -3.15 4.32 -14.66
C ARG A 514 -1.69 4.48 -15.11
N GLY A 515 -1.35 5.60 -15.74
CA GLY A 515 0.02 5.93 -16.13
C GLY A 515 0.94 6.30 -14.93
N ILE A 516 0.39 6.57 -13.76
CA ILE A 516 1.14 6.82 -12.51
C ILE A 516 1.35 5.53 -11.74
N GLY A 517 0.31 4.71 -11.60
CA GLY A 517 0.40 3.46 -10.85
C GLY A 517 -0.91 2.72 -10.71
N SER A 518 -0.94 1.72 -9.83
CA SER A 518 -2.14 0.98 -9.48
C SER A 518 -3.17 1.85 -8.75
N PRO A 519 -4.42 1.40 -8.59
CA PRO A 519 -5.44 2.09 -7.79
C PRO A 519 -5.04 2.32 -6.32
N ASP A 520 -4.04 1.59 -5.81
CA ASP A 520 -3.48 1.83 -4.47
C ASP A 520 -2.58 3.10 -4.43
N VAL A 521 -2.22 3.66 -5.60
CA VAL A 521 -1.37 4.85 -5.72
C VAL A 521 -2.13 6.04 -6.29
N ALA A 522 -2.92 5.83 -7.36
CA ALA A 522 -3.58 6.92 -8.07
C ALA A 522 -4.96 6.52 -8.59
N VAL A 523 -5.93 7.43 -8.46
CA VAL A 523 -7.28 7.30 -9.02
C VAL A 523 -7.67 8.56 -9.78
N GLY A 524 -8.42 8.40 -10.88
CA GLY A 524 -9.02 9.50 -11.63
C GLY A 524 -10.48 9.68 -11.22
N VAL A 525 -10.91 10.92 -11.03
CA VAL A 525 -12.31 11.28 -10.73
C VAL A 525 -12.81 12.41 -11.64
N ALA A 526 -14.09 12.38 -11.98
CA ALA A 526 -14.73 13.49 -12.68
C ALA A 526 -14.92 14.68 -11.73
N GLY A 527 -14.67 15.91 -12.18
CA GLY A 527 -14.90 17.09 -11.36
C GLY A 527 -14.89 18.37 -12.17
N ASP A 528 -16.07 18.99 -12.36
CA ASP A 528 -16.18 20.36 -12.81
C ASP A 528 -16.01 21.28 -11.59
N VAL A 529 -14.88 21.98 -11.52
CA VAL A 529 -14.59 22.86 -10.38
C VAL A 529 -15.53 24.07 -10.29
N SER A 530 -16.24 24.41 -11.37
CA SER A 530 -17.22 25.52 -11.39
C SER A 530 -18.58 25.13 -10.81
N ASP A 531 -18.84 23.82 -10.64
CA ASP A 531 -20.07 23.25 -10.11
C ASP A 531 -19.85 22.71 -8.69
N GLU A 532 -20.66 23.20 -7.74
CA GLU A 532 -20.55 22.86 -6.31
C GLU A 532 -20.84 21.38 -6.04
N ASP A 533 -21.86 20.82 -6.67
CA ASP A 533 -22.24 19.43 -6.47
C ASP A 533 -21.20 18.47 -7.09
N ALA A 534 -20.65 18.82 -8.25
CA ALA A 534 -19.58 18.06 -8.89
C ALA A 534 -18.29 18.05 -8.05
N VAL A 535 -17.94 19.20 -7.43
CA VAL A 535 -16.80 19.28 -6.51
C VAL A 535 -17.04 18.40 -5.28
N ALA A 536 -18.23 18.48 -4.67
CA ALA A 536 -18.59 17.66 -3.51
C ALA A 536 -18.51 16.15 -3.84
N ALA A 537 -19.03 15.74 -5.00
CA ALA A 537 -18.96 14.36 -5.47
C ALA A 537 -17.52 13.89 -5.69
N ALA A 538 -16.68 14.70 -6.34
CA ALA A 538 -15.27 14.34 -6.57
C ALA A 538 -14.48 14.20 -5.25
N VAL A 539 -14.74 15.07 -4.28
CA VAL A 539 -14.14 14.97 -2.93
C VAL A 539 -14.66 13.74 -2.19
N GLN A 540 -15.95 13.42 -2.32
CA GLN A 540 -16.50 12.18 -1.76
C GLN A 540 -15.83 10.92 -2.33
N GLU A 541 -15.59 10.87 -3.64
CA GLU A 541 -14.86 9.76 -4.26
C GLU A 541 -13.42 9.65 -3.75
N ALA A 542 -12.73 10.78 -3.56
CA ALA A 542 -11.40 10.80 -2.96
C ALA A 542 -11.39 10.23 -1.53
N VAL A 543 -12.38 10.61 -0.73
CA VAL A 543 -12.56 10.09 0.64
C VAL A 543 -12.82 8.59 0.62
N LEU A 544 -13.72 8.10 -0.24
CA LEU A 544 -13.99 6.66 -0.35
C LEU A 544 -12.77 5.87 -0.85
N ALA A 545 -11.96 6.47 -1.72
CA ALA A 545 -10.76 5.83 -2.25
C ALA A 545 -9.66 5.66 -1.21
N PHE A 546 -9.39 6.67 -0.36
CA PHE A 546 -8.20 6.69 0.49
C PHE A 546 -8.45 7.05 1.97
N GLY A 547 -9.66 7.46 2.32
CA GLY A 547 -10.06 7.80 3.70
C GLY A 547 -10.02 9.28 4.03
N GLY A 548 -9.68 10.15 3.07
CA GLY A 548 -9.64 11.59 3.33
C GLY A 548 -8.82 12.39 2.32
N VAL A 549 -8.41 13.60 2.71
CA VAL A 549 -7.56 14.50 1.90
C VAL A 549 -6.59 15.24 2.84
N ASP A 550 -5.31 15.27 2.49
CA ASP A 550 -4.26 15.95 3.27
C ASP A 550 -3.59 17.09 2.51
N LEU A 551 -3.63 17.04 1.20
CA LEU A 551 -2.98 17.99 0.30
C LEU A 551 -3.90 18.29 -0.87
N VAL A 552 -4.17 19.57 -1.11
CA VAL A 552 -4.97 20.04 -2.24
C VAL A 552 -4.11 20.87 -3.16
N VAL A 553 -4.23 20.64 -4.46
CA VAL A 553 -3.58 21.47 -5.47
C VAL A 553 -4.66 22.05 -6.39
N ASN A 554 -5.02 23.31 -6.16
CA ASN A 554 -5.91 24.09 -7.02
C ASN A 554 -5.16 24.47 -8.29
N ASN A 555 -5.20 23.58 -9.30
CA ASN A 555 -4.50 23.76 -10.57
C ASN A 555 -5.43 23.98 -11.76
N ALA A 556 -6.68 23.52 -11.72
CA ALA A 556 -7.64 23.70 -12.81
C ALA A 556 -7.69 25.15 -13.26
N GLY A 557 -7.63 25.37 -14.56
CA GLY A 557 -7.63 26.72 -15.09
C GLY A 557 -7.63 26.77 -16.61
N LEU A 558 -8.03 27.90 -17.11
CA LEU A 558 -8.06 28.24 -18.55
C LEU A 558 -7.60 29.68 -18.74
N SER A 559 -7.31 30.07 -19.98
CA SER A 559 -6.94 31.46 -20.32
C SER A 559 -7.57 31.88 -21.62
N ILE A 560 -8.27 33.00 -21.57
CA ILE A 560 -8.84 33.70 -22.74
C ILE A 560 -8.19 35.08 -22.80
N SER A 561 -7.45 35.36 -23.87
CA SER A 561 -6.71 36.63 -24.05
C SER A 561 -7.41 37.50 -25.09
N LYS A 562 -8.01 38.59 -24.62
CA LYS A 562 -8.71 39.59 -25.48
C LYS A 562 -8.44 41.02 -24.98
N GLY A 563 -8.53 41.98 -25.86
CA GLY A 563 -8.53 43.40 -25.49
C GLY A 563 -9.73 43.76 -24.62
N LEU A 564 -9.64 44.86 -23.87
CA LEU A 564 -10.71 45.29 -22.96
C LEU A 564 -12.07 45.36 -23.64
N LEU A 565 -12.12 45.97 -24.85
CA LEU A 565 -13.38 46.17 -25.57
C LEU A 565 -13.90 44.89 -26.25
N GLU A 566 -13.08 43.86 -26.37
CA GLU A 566 -13.41 42.56 -26.99
C GLU A 566 -13.75 41.49 -25.95
N THR A 567 -13.39 41.72 -24.67
CA THR A 567 -13.70 40.83 -23.58
C THR A 567 -15.18 40.91 -23.25
N THR A 568 -15.92 39.82 -23.48
CA THR A 568 -17.34 39.73 -23.15
C THR A 568 -17.53 39.38 -21.66
N SER A 569 -18.75 39.61 -21.13
CA SER A 569 -19.11 39.16 -19.79
C SER A 569 -18.98 37.65 -19.66
N GLU A 570 -19.32 36.90 -20.70
CA GLU A 570 -19.17 35.42 -20.71
C GLU A 570 -17.69 34.97 -20.62
N ASP A 571 -16.76 35.65 -21.34
CA ASP A 571 -15.32 35.41 -21.22
C ASP A 571 -14.82 35.70 -19.79
N TRP A 572 -15.33 36.74 -19.16
CA TRP A 572 -15.03 37.13 -17.80
C TRP A 572 -15.55 36.10 -16.81
N ASP A 573 -16.86 35.81 -16.87
CA ASP A 573 -17.54 34.89 -15.94
C ASP A 573 -16.92 33.50 -16.02
N ARG A 574 -16.68 32.95 -17.21
CA ARG A 574 -16.07 31.62 -17.39
C ARG A 574 -14.70 31.49 -16.72
N GLN A 575 -13.86 32.53 -16.82
CA GLN A 575 -12.53 32.48 -16.17
C GLN A 575 -12.65 32.61 -14.66
N HIS A 576 -13.55 33.42 -14.14
CA HIS A 576 -13.79 33.55 -12.71
C HIS A 576 -14.47 32.32 -12.13
N ASP A 577 -15.44 31.73 -12.79
CA ASP A 577 -16.12 30.51 -12.34
C ASP A 577 -15.15 29.35 -12.20
N VAL A 578 -14.30 29.12 -13.20
CA VAL A 578 -13.35 27.98 -13.15
C VAL A 578 -12.22 28.26 -12.17
N MET A 579 -11.61 29.42 -12.13
CA MET A 579 -10.38 29.65 -11.37
C MET A 579 -10.64 30.25 -10.00
N ALA A 580 -11.34 31.36 -9.86
CA ALA A 580 -11.59 32.03 -8.59
C ALA A 580 -12.61 31.26 -7.75
N LYS A 581 -13.84 31.11 -8.26
CA LYS A 581 -14.91 30.36 -7.59
C LYS A 581 -14.56 28.89 -7.45
N GLY A 582 -14.02 28.24 -8.49
CA GLY A 582 -13.65 26.83 -8.45
C GLY A 582 -12.60 26.53 -7.40
N SER A 583 -11.55 27.34 -7.29
CA SER A 583 -10.56 27.17 -6.22
C SER A 583 -11.15 27.36 -4.82
N PHE A 584 -12.09 28.28 -4.66
CA PHE A 584 -12.84 28.48 -3.41
C PHE A 584 -13.67 27.23 -3.08
N LEU A 585 -14.46 26.70 -4.03
CA LEU A 585 -15.31 25.52 -3.82
C LEU A 585 -14.46 24.30 -3.42
N VAL A 586 -13.40 24.03 -4.17
CA VAL A 586 -12.48 22.90 -3.86
C VAL A 586 -11.83 23.07 -2.50
N SER A 587 -11.34 24.27 -2.18
CA SER A 587 -10.73 24.54 -0.87
C SER A 587 -11.72 24.36 0.28
N ARG A 588 -12.98 24.80 0.11
CA ARG A 588 -14.04 24.67 1.12
C ARG A 588 -14.40 23.21 1.38
N GLU A 589 -14.67 22.43 0.33
CA GLU A 589 -15.08 21.03 0.48
C GLU A 589 -13.95 20.17 1.05
N THR A 590 -12.72 20.40 0.61
CA THR A 590 -11.56 19.65 1.16
C THR A 590 -11.19 20.11 2.57
N ALA A 591 -11.37 21.37 2.93
CA ALA A 591 -11.17 21.85 4.31
C ALA A 591 -12.16 21.20 5.29
N ARG A 592 -13.42 20.95 4.88
CA ARG A 592 -14.39 20.18 5.69
C ARG A 592 -13.85 18.78 6.02
N VAL A 593 -13.30 18.09 5.03
CA VAL A 593 -12.65 16.79 5.23
C VAL A 593 -11.46 16.89 6.18
N MET A 594 -10.59 17.89 6.01
CA MET A 594 -9.43 18.12 6.88
C MET A 594 -9.85 18.43 8.32
N PHE A 595 -10.96 19.12 8.53
CA PHE A 595 -11.50 19.40 9.86
C PHE A 595 -11.98 18.13 10.55
N ASP A 596 -12.73 17.29 9.84
CA ASP A 596 -13.20 16.00 10.37
C ASP A 596 -12.03 15.04 10.70
N GLN A 597 -10.94 15.09 9.93
CA GLN A 597 -9.71 14.32 10.20
C GLN A 597 -8.95 14.82 11.44
N GLY A 598 -8.94 16.12 11.68
CA GLY A 598 -8.20 16.74 12.79
C GLY A 598 -6.67 16.62 12.68
N MET A 599 -6.13 16.38 11.46
CA MET A 599 -4.70 16.15 11.23
C MET A 599 -3.97 17.32 10.55
N GLY A 600 -4.66 18.48 10.37
CA GLY A 600 -4.17 19.58 9.56
C GLY A 600 -4.09 19.23 8.07
N GLY A 601 -3.40 20.04 7.27
CA GLY A 601 -3.27 19.79 5.83
C GLY A 601 -2.55 20.91 5.09
N ASP A 602 -2.54 20.80 3.76
CA ASP A 602 -1.96 21.78 2.86
C ASP A 602 -2.89 22.08 1.69
N ILE A 603 -3.12 23.36 1.41
CA ILE A 603 -3.83 23.84 0.22
C ILE A 603 -2.86 24.68 -0.60
N ILE A 604 -2.57 24.25 -1.82
CA ILE A 604 -1.63 24.91 -2.72
C ILE A 604 -2.35 25.39 -3.97
N TYR A 605 -2.19 26.67 -4.28
CA TYR A 605 -2.78 27.30 -5.46
C TYR A 605 -1.74 27.42 -6.57
N ILE A 606 -2.05 26.95 -7.77
CA ILE A 606 -1.30 27.30 -8.97
C ILE A 606 -1.83 28.62 -9.51
N VAL A 607 -1.24 29.69 -9.04
CA VAL A 607 -1.62 31.05 -9.38
C VAL A 607 -0.98 31.46 -10.73
N SER A 608 -0.25 32.53 -10.79
CA SER A 608 0.52 33.01 -11.94
C SER A 608 1.32 34.26 -11.56
N LYS A 609 2.40 34.55 -12.27
CA LYS A 609 3.03 35.87 -12.21
C LYS A 609 2.03 37.00 -12.56
N ASN A 610 1.00 36.70 -13.35
CA ASN A 610 -0.02 37.67 -13.74
C ASN A 610 -0.93 38.13 -12.59
N SER A 611 -0.81 37.53 -11.41
CA SER A 611 -1.43 38.02 -10.18
C SER A 611 -0.85 39.39 -9.72
N VAL A 612 0.39 39.69 -10.14
CA VAL A 612 1.13 40.91 -9.77
C VAL A 612 1.63 41.70 -10.99
N PHE A 613 1.84 41.03 -12.13
CA PHE A 613 2.33 41.68 -13.37
C PHE A 613 1.18 42.09 -14.29
N ALA A 614 1.14 43.37 -14.64
CA ALA A 614 0.16 43.90 -15.56
C ALA A 614 0.60 43.66 -17.01
N GLY A 615 -0.13 42.82 -17.74
CA GLY A 615 0.06 42.56 -19.16
C GLY A 615 -1.16 42.99 -19.98
N PRO A 616 -1.01 43.51 -21.23
CA PRO A 616 -2.12 43.88 -22.09
C PRO A 616 -2.92 42.64 -22.52
N ASN A 617 -4.18 42.85 -22.90
CA ASN A 617 -5.09 41.82 -23.41
C ASN A 617 -5.34 40.66 -22.45
N ASN A 618 -5.37 40.92 -21.14
CA ASN A 618 -5.40 39.87 -20.13
C ASN A 618 -6.22 40.27 -18.89
N ILE A 619 -7.22 41.15 -19.07
CA ILE A 619 -7.95 41.73 -17.92
C ILE A 619 -8.66 40.66 -17.10
N ALA A 620 -9.43 39.76 -17.71
CA ALA A 620 -10.17 38.72 -16.99
C ALA A 620 -9.22 37.70 -16.31
N TYR A 621 -8.22 37.19 -17.05
CA TYR A 621 -7.26 36.22 -16.47
C TYR A 621 -6.42 36.82 -15.34
N GLY A 622 -5.86 38.01 -15.55
CA GLY A 622 -5.04 38.69 -14.54
C GLY A 622 -5.82 38.99 -13.27
N SER A 623 -7.06 39.46 -13.40
CA SER A 623 -7.95 39.71 -12.27
C SER A 623 -8.27 38.44 -11.49
N THR A 624 -8.59 37.34 -12.18
CA THR A 624 -8.85 36.07 -11.56
C THR A 624 -7.62 35.52 -10.81
N LYS A 625 -6.43 35.66 -11.39
CA LYS A 625 -5.19 35.22 -10.73
C LYS A 625 -4.82 36.11 -9.52
N ALA A 626 -5.16 37.39 -9.54
CA ALA A 626 -5.02 38.28 -8.40
C ALA A 626 -5.99 37.89 -7.26
N ASP A 627 -7.24 37.52 -7.60
CA ASP A 627 -8.21 36.95 -6.67
C ASP A 627 -7.65 35.68 -6.00
N GLN A 628 -7.21 34.67 -6.78
CA GLN A 628 -6.58 33.44 -6.23
C GLN A 628 -5.42 33.77 -5.29
N ALA A 629 -4.55 34.74 -5.65
CA ALA A 629 -3.43 35.14 -4.81
C ALA A 629 -3.89 35.79 -3.49
N HIS A 630 -5.05 36.45 -3.48
CA HIS A 630 -5.63 36.99 -2.27
C HIS A 630 -6.33 35.91 -1.42
N GLN A 631 -7.03 34.96 -2.05
CA GLN A 631 -7.61 33.79 -1.37
C GLN A 631 -6.54 33.03 -0.56
N VAL A 632 -5.33 32.82 -1.10
CA VAL A 632 -4.21 32.20 -0.37
C VAL A 632 -3.97 32.89 0.96
N ARG A 633 -3.94 34.22 1.01
CA ARG A 633 -3.69 34.97 2.24
C ARG A 633 -4.87 34.94 3.20
N LEU A 634 -6.10 35.04 2.69
CA LEU A 634 -7.31 34.98 3.50
C LEU A 634 -7.46 33.60 4.15
N LEU A 635 -7.32 32.52 3.37
CA LEU A 635 -7.44 31.16 3.87
C LEU A 635 -6.27 30.78 4.80
N ALA A 636 -5.06 31.29 4.58
CA ALA A 636 -3.95 31.10 5.49
C ALA A 636 -4.25 31.71 6.88
N ALA A 637 -4.91 32.87 6.92
CA ALA A 637 -5.30 33.50 8.17
C ALA A 637 -6.48 32.79 8.84
N GLU A 638 -7.43 32.23 8.07
CA GLU A 638 -8.64 31.59 8.58
C GLU A 638 -8.39 30.16 9.06
N LEU A 639 -7.51 29.39 8.37
CA LEU A 639 -7.34 27.96 8.58
C LEU A 639 -6.10 27.60 9.40
N GLY A 640 -5.26 28.57 9.73
CA GLY A 640 -3.98 28.34 10.39
C GLY A 640 -4.10 27.76 11.80
N ASP A 641 -5.14 28.11 12.55
CA ASP A 641 -5.43 27.56 13.89
C ASP A 641 -5.84 26.08 13.87
N ARG A 642 -6.25 25.58 12.69
CA ARG A 642 -6.55 24.17 12.44
C ARG A 642 -5.35 23.38 11.90
N GLY A 643 -4.16 23.99 11.84
CA GLY A 643 -2.96 23.36 11.29
C GLY A 643 -3.00 23.17 9.77
N ILE A 644 -3.87 23.90 9.06
CA ILE A 644 -3.95 23.89 7.60
C ILE A 644 -3.14 25.05 7.06
N ARG A 645 -2.14 24.75 6.22
CA ARG A 645 -1.29 25.73 5.57
C ARG A 645 -1.81 26.02 4.16
N VAL A 646 -1.84 27.28 3.76
CA VAL A 646 -2.29 27.68 2.44
C VAL A 646 -1.21 28.51 1.76
N ASN A 647 -0.72 28.06 0.60
CA ASN A 647 0.39 28.69 -0.11
C ASN A 647 0.11 28.72 -1.62
N GLY A 648 0.83 29.56 -2.34
CA GLY A 648 0.71 29.71 -3.79
C GLY A 648 2.02 29.47 -4.53
N VAL A 649 1.91 29.01 -5.76
CA VAL A 649 3.00 28.95 -6.73
C VAL A 649 2.65 29.85 -7.91
N ASN A 650 3.58 30.72 -8.31
CA ASN A 650 3.39 31.72 -9.37
C ASN A 650 4.26 31.37 -10.59
N PRO A 651 3.80 30.48 -11.49
CA PRO A 651 4.54 30.17 -12.72
C PRO A 651 4.39 31.29 -13.78
N ASP A 652 5.36 31.35 -14.71
CA ASP A 652 5.25 32.09 -15.97
C ASP A 652 5.74 31.25 -17.14
N GLY A 653 5.08 31.41 -18.29
CA GLY A 653 5.55 30.92 -19.57
C GLY A 653 5.75 29.42 -19.69
N VAL A 654 4.95 28.62 -18.98
CA VAL A 654 4.97 27.16 -19.10
C VAL A 654 4.32 26.78 -20.44
N VAL A 655 5.08 26.86 -21.52
CA VAL A 655 4.59 26.63 -22.89
C VAL A 655 4.53 25.13 -23.21
N ARG A 656 5.66 24.45 -23.08
CA ARG A 656 5.74 23.01 -23.36
C ARG A 656 5.02 22.19 -22.30
N GLY A 657 4.21 21.25 -22.74
CA GLY A 657 3.49 20.33 -21.87
C GLY A 657 2.28 20.95 -21.14
N SER A 658 1.92 22.20 -21.42
CA SER A 658 0.76 22.86 -20.81
C SER A 658 -0.51 22.67 -21.66
N GLY A 659 -1.60 22.21 -21.02
CA GLY A 659 -2.91 22.11 -21.67
C GLY A 659 -3.46 23.46 -22.14
N ILE A 660 -3.19 24.55 -21.41
CA ILE A 660 -3.61 25.91 -21.79
C ILE A 660 -2.96 26.32 -23.13
N PHE A 661 -1.68 26.08 -23.31
CA PHE A 661 -1.01 26.45 -24.57
C PHE A 661 -1.43 25.53 -25.73
N ALA A 662 -1.70 24.27 -25.47
CA ALA A 662 -2.16 23.30 -26.47
C ALA A 662 -3.59 23.56 -26.96
N SER A 663 -4.42 24.28 -26.22
CA SER A 663 -5.82 24.56 -26.55
C SER A 663 -6.02 25.72 -27.60
N GLY A 664 -4.94 26.05 -28.36
CA GLY A 664 -4.97 27.15 -29.34
C GLY A 664 -4.55 28.52 -28.78
N TRP A 665 -4.46 28.67 -27.46
CA TRP A 665 -3.96 29.88 -26.83
C TRP A 665 -2.49 30.16 -27.17
N GLY A 666 -1.69 29.12 -27.35
CA GLY A 666 -0.29 29.20 -27.80
C GLY A 666 -0.14 29.91 -29.12
N ALA A 667 -0.94 29.53 -30.13
CA ALA A 667 -0.97 30.16 -31.44
C ALA A 667 -1.39 31.62 -31.36
N GLN A 668 -2.42 31.96 -30.55
CA GLN A 668 -2.87 33.33 -30.33
C GLN A 668 -1.76 34.21 -29.71
N ARG A 669 -1.08 33.71 -28.71
CA ARG A 669 0.05 34.45 -28.07
C ARG A 669 1.24 34.60 -29.00
N ALA A 670 1.57 33.58 -29.77
CA ALA A 670 2.63 33.62 -30.78
C ALA A 670 2.35 34.71 -31.82
N ALA A 671 1.09 34.81 -32.30
CA ALA A 671 0.65 35.85 -33.22
C ALA A 671 0.76 37.27 -32.61
N VAL A 672 0.34 37.45 -31.32
CA VAL A 672 0.47 38.75 -30.62
C VAL A 672 1.91 39.19 -30.50
N TYR A 673 2.86 38.25 -30.31
CA TYR A 673 4.28 38.54 -30.19
C TYR A 673 5.03 38.54 -31.53
N GLY A 674 4.38 38.19 -32.63
CA GLY A 674 4.99 38.12 -33.95
C GLY A 674 6.10 37.03 -34.06
N VAL A 675 5.93 35.91 -33.34
CA VAL A 675 6.86 34.80 -33.35
C VAL A 675 6.18 33.51 -33.80
N PRO A 676 6.88 32.56 -34.43
CA PRO A 676 6.36 31.23 -34.70
C PRO A 676 6.00 30.50 -33.38
N GLU A 677 4.92 29.71 -33.38
CA GLU A 677 4.42 29.03 -32.19
C GLU A 677 5.49 28.12 -31.55
N GLU A 678 6.26 27.41 -32.36
CA GLU A 678 7.36 26.56 -31.91
C GLU A 678 8.52 27.31 -31.22
N LYS A 679 8.60 28.63 -31.42
CA LYS A 679 9.61 29.50 -30.79
C LYS A 679 9.08 30.24 -29.56
N LEU A 680 7.79 30.06 -29.22
CA LEU A 680 7.14 30.77 -28.13
C LEU A 680 7.83 30.50 -26.77
N GLY A 681 8.22 29.27 -26.48
CA GLY A 681 8.95 28.90 -25.25
C GLY A 681 10.28 29.64 -25.14
N ALA A 682 11.06 29.65 -26.22
CA ALA A 682 12.34 30.37 -26.29
C ALA A 682 12.13 31.90 -26.18
N PHE A 683 11.03 32.43 -26.71
CA PHE A 683 10.66 33.84 -26.57
C PHE A 683 10.37 34.20 -25.09
N TYR A 684 9.62 33.36 -24.38
CA TYR A 684 9.38 33.53 -22.94
C TYR A 684 10.69 33.45 -22.13
N ALA A 685 11.56 32.49 -22.43
CA ALA A 685 12.86 32.33 -21.78
C ALA A 685 13.72 33.58 -21.85
N LYS A 686 13.79 34.24 -23.02
CA LYS A 686 14.56 35.49 -23.23
C LYS A 686 14.11 36.65 -22.34
N ARG A 687 12.92 36.62 -21.79
CA ARG A 687 12.37 37.65 -20.90
C ARG A 687 12.72 37.44 -19.44
N THR A 688 13.34 36.31 -19.11
CA THR A 688 13.69 35.93 -17.75
C THR A 688 15.17 36.17 -17.47
N LEU A 689 15.54 36.35 -16.21
CA LEU A 689 16.91 36.56 -15.79
C LEU A 689 17.80 35.32 -16.01
N LEU A 690 17.23 34.11 -15.86
CA LEU A 690 17.96 32.87 -16.09
C LEU A 690 18.05 32.48 -17.56
N GLY A 691 17.27 33.10 -18.46
CA GLY A 691 17.24 32.79 -19.89
C GLY A 691 16.73 31.35 -20.18
N GLN A 692 15.95 30.77 -19.30
CA GLN A 692 15.49 29.37 -19.37
C GLN A 692 13.97 29.26 -19.45
N GLU A 693 13.51 28.21 -20.13
CA GLU A 693 12.08 27.87 -20.17
C GLU A 693 11.62 27.28 -18.84
N VAL A 694 10.43 27.64 -18.41
CA VAL A 694 9.73 26.98 -17.28
C VAL A 694 8.93 25.81 -17.80
N LEU A 695 9.08 24.64 -17.19
CA LEU A 695 8.37 23.41 -17.52
C LEU A 695 7.42 23.00 -16.38
N PRO A 696 6.42 22.15 -16.68
CA PRO A 696 5.49 21.63 -15.67
C PRO A 696 6.20 21.02 -14.45
N GLU A 697 7.32 20.31 -14.65
CA GLU A 697 8.10 19.67 -13.61
C GLU A 697 8.74 20.68 -12.64
N HIS A 698 9.09 21.87 -13.11
CA HIS A 698 9.61 22.93 -12.22
C HIS A 698 8.53 23.42 -11.25
N VAL A 699 7.29 23.54 -11.74
CA VAL A 699 6.12 23.90 -10.91
C VAL A 699 5.81 22.76 -9.92
N ALA A 700 5.80 21.50 -10.38
CA ALA A 700 5.59 20.32 -9.55
C ALA A 700 6.61 20.22 -8.41
N ASN A 701 7.89 20.56 -8.68
CA ASN A 701 8.93 20.60 -7.66
C ASN A 701 8.67 21.66 -6.58
N ALA A 702 8.16 22.83 -6.94
CA ALA A 702 7.78 23.87 -5.97
C ALA A 702 6.60 23.42 -5.11
N VAL A 703 5.59 22.77 -5.70
CA VAL A 703 4.48 22.16 -4.96
C VAL A 703 5.01 21.13 -3.96
N PHE A 704 5.89 20.22 -4.40
CA PHE A 704 6.50 19.24 -3.52
C PHE A 704 7.25 19.88 -2.34
N VAL A 705 8.05 20.92 -2.56
CA VAL A 705 8.77 21.61 -1.48
C VAL A 705 7.80 22.19 -0.44
N LEU A 706 6.68 22.78 -0.88
CA LEU A 706 5.64 23.29 0.01
C LEU A 706 4.95 22.17 0.82
N ALA A 707 4.74 21.00 0.19
CA ALA A 707 4.02 19.87 0.77
C ALA A 707 4.91 18.95 1.64
N SER A 708 6.22 18.93 1.43
CA SER A 708 7.16 17.94 2.00
C SER A 708 7.47 18.10 3.49
N GLY A 709 6.92 19.13 4.15
CA GLY A 709 7.28 19.46 5.53
C GLY A 709 8.55 20.32 5.69
N ASN A 710 9.37 20.47 4.64
CA ASN A 710 10.56 21.32 4.68
C ASN A 710 10.23 22.79 4.97
N LEU A 711 9.03 23.22 4.61
CA LEU A 711 8.51 24.57 4.92
C LEU A 711 7.32 24.49 5.90
N SER A 712 7.40 23.63 6.92
CA SER A 712 6.30 23.35 7.85
C SER A 712 5.77 24.59 8.61
N HIS A 713 6.58 25.63 8.78
CA HIS A 713 6.19 26.89 9.43
C HIS A 713 5.89 28.01 8.43
N THR A 714 5.48 27.66 7.19
CA THR A 714 5.20 28.62 6.12
C THR A 714 3.75 28.50 5.66
N THR A 715 3.00 29.61 5.75
CA THR A 715 1.65 29.77 5.21
C THR A 715 1.47 31.19 4.67
N GLY A 716 0.59 31.41 3.69
CA GLY A 716 0.40 32.70 3.03
C GLY A 716 1.52 33.09 2.05
N LEU A 717 2.47 32.18 1.78
CA LEU A 717 3.60 32.42 0.87
C LEU A 717 3.21 32.23 -0.57
N HIS A 718 3.83 33.02 -1.49
CA HIS A 718 3.82 32.79 -2.92
C HIS A 718 5.24 32.53 -3.42
N ILE A 719 5.49 31.36 -4.03
CA ILE A 719 6.77 31.01 -4.63
C ILE A 719 6.74 31.31 -6.14
N PRO A 720 7.55 32.23 -6.67
CA PRO A 720 7.67 32.43 -8.11
C PRO A 720 8.42 31.26 -8.76
N VAL A 721 7.87 30.70 -9.82
CA VAL A 721 8.51 29.70 -10.68
C VAL A 721 8.47 30.23 -12.11
N ASP A 722 9.27 31.27 -12.38
CA ASP A 722 9.21 32.08 -13.57
C ASP A 722 10.58 32.36 -14.20
N ALA A 723 11.60 31.64 -13.76
CA ALA A 723 13.00 31.82 -14.15
C ALA A 723 13.52 33.29 -13.99
N GLY A 724 12.85 34.06 -13.11
CA GLY A 724 13.23 35.42 -12.78
C GLY A 724 12.63 36.48 -13.73
N VAL A 725 11.33 36.69 -13.68
CA VAL A 725 10.66 37.82 -14.35
C VAL A 725 10.77 39.05 -13.47
N ALA A 726 11.81 39.87 -13.69
CA ALA A 726 12.11 41.03 -12.84
C ALA A 726 10.93 42.02 -12.64
N ALA A 727 10.10 42.19 -13.66
CA ALA A 727 8.90 43.05 -13.61
C ALA A 727 7.77 42.51 -12.69
N ALA A 728 7.85 41.22 -12.30
CA ALA A 728 6.91 40.57 -11.40
C ALA A 728 7.46 40.40 -9.96
N PHE A 729 8.63 40.96 -9.65
CA PHE A 729 9.15 40.92 -8.29
C PHE A 729 8.23 41.72 -7.36
N LEU A 730 7.83 41.10 -6.27
CA LEU A 730 7.08 41.78 -5.20
C LEU A 730 7.99 42.82 -4.55
N ARG A 731 7.48 44.03 -4.41
CA ARG A 731 8.20 45.16 -3.78
C ARG A 731 7.56 45.49 -2.42
#